data_0f3e7fbc50ea54d4a2fb09d138e48a12
#
_entry.id   0f3e7fbc50ea54d4a2fb09d138e48a12
#
_cell.length_a   1.000
_cell.length_b   1.000
_cell.length_c   1.000
_cell.angle_alpha   90.00
_cell.angle_beta   90.00
_cell.angle_gamma   90.00
#
_symmetry.space_group_name_H-M   'P 1'
#
loop_
_entity.id
_entity.type
_entity.pdbx_description
1 polymer ?
#
loop_
_entity_poly.entity_id
_entity_poly.type
_entity_poly.pdbx_seq_one_letter_code
_entity_poly.pdbx_strand_id
1 'polypeptide(L)'
;MKELLIIAGIFLIISCEQKTKIDPTINPFLQEWTTPYEVPPFTAIKNEHYMPAFKKGMEENLAEIDLIVNNVETPTFSNTIEELERTGKLLSKVQRVFSNLSSSNTNPQLQELQRELSPMLSAHYDKIALNEDLFKRVDAVWNQRENLDLTKEQEKLLNDRHKQFVRSGALLNDTEKKQITELNSKISQLSTEFGQNLLAETNGFELILNKSDLDGLSNDIISAASEAAFQKMNKVESETEKEKYKDKYVFTPHRSSMYPFLTESTRRDLREILYKSYIMRGDNNNETDNKKINAQIAKLRAERAKIMGYKTHAHFILEENMLKTPEEVYELLIQLWEPALERAKAEVADMQMVADNEGQNFKIAAWDWWQYSEKVRKEKYDLDESAIKPYMSLDNVIQGVFNTTNKLWGLNFKEIFDIDLYHPDARVWEVTDKDGSHLALFIGDYFTRSNKRGGAWMSSFKSQSNLDGSERPIVVNVCNFPAPVGDNPSLLSFENVVTLFHEFGHAMHGILTNVTYPSMAGTSGPRDFIELPSQLLEHWASEPEVLKSFAKHYETGESIPDELIEKILKASKFNQGFINTEYLAASLLDMDWHTISYTDPLKDSNEFEKVSLEKIGLIDEIAPRYRSTYFAHIFSGGYSSGYYSYVHAAVLDSDGFEAFKEAGDVFDPELSTKLRKTIYEKGATEEAMDLFVNFRGRKPIIAPLLKVRGLDGSSG
;
A
#
# COMPACT_ATOMS: atom_id res chain seq x y z
N MET A 1 28.65 -75.63 26.32
CA MET A 1 27.81 -74.59 26.93
C MET A 1 27.68 -73.49 25.94
N LYS A 2 26.50 -73.33 25.41
CA LYS A 2 26.20 -72.41 24.27
C LYS A 2 25.80 -71.04 24.82
N GLU A 3 26.52 -70.03 24.45
CA GLU A 3 26.11 -68.64 24.67
C GLU A 3 25.04 -68.21 23.69
N LEU A 4 23.94 -67.70 24.18
CA LEU A 4 22.85 -67.11 23.41
C LEU A 4 23.15 -65.58 23.34
N LEU A 5 23.47 -65.07 22.15
CA LEU A 5 23.48 -63.66 21.85
C LEU A 5 22.04 -63.23 21.49
N ILE A 6 21.48 -62.35 22.31
CA ILE A 6 20.21 -61.65 22.00
C ILE A 6 20.57 -60.35 21.27
N ILE A 7 20.27 -60.29 19.98
CA ILE A 7 20.35 -59.05 19.19
C ILE A 7 18.98 -58.34 19.34
N ALA A 8 18.96 -57.27 20.09
CA ALA A 8 17.81 -56.33 20.15
C ALA A 8 17.86 -55.41 18.92
N GLY A 9 17.06 -55.72 17.91
CA GLY A 9 16.81 -54.83 16.77
C GLY A 9 15.98 -53.65 17.21
N ILE A 10 16.57 -52.45 17.21
CA ILE A 10 15.82 -51.19 17.35
C ILE A 10 15.23 -50.88 15.95
N PHE A 11 13.92 -51.13 15.81
CA PHE A 11 13.16 -50.59 14.69
C PHE A 11 12.94 -49.09 14.91
N LEU A 12 13.72 -48.25 14.27
CA LEU A 12 13.41 -46.84 14.06
C LEU A 12 12.23 -46.82 13.04
N ILE A 13 11.01 -46.66 13.54
CA ILE A 13 9.89 -46.32 12.70
C ILE A 13 10.08 -44.82 12.32
N ILE A 14 10.69 -44.59 11.15
CA ILE A 14 10.60 -43.29 10.48
C ILE A 14 9.17 -43.21 9.95
N SER A 15 8.27 -42.60 10.71
CA SER A 15 6.97 -42.18 10.22
C SER A 15 7.24 -41.08 9.18
N CYS A 16 7.34 -41.48 7.92
CA CYS A 16 7.25 -40.56 6.80
C CYS A 16 5.75 -40.18 6.73
N GLU A 17 5.35 -39.09 7.37
CA GLU A 17 4.05 -38.47 7.09
C GLU A 17 4.04 -38.14 5.59
N GLN A 18 3.36 -38.97 4.81
CA GLN A 18 2.98 -38.62 3.45
C GLN A 18 2.05 -37.42 3.57
N LYS A 19 2.57 -36.21 3.34
CA LYS A 19 1.72 -35.03 3.15
C LYS A 19 0.70 -35.37 2.06
N THR A 20 -0.57 -35.45 2.46
CA THR A 20 -1.67 -35.73 1.55
C THR A 20 -1.72 -34.64 0.49
N LYS A 21 -1.59 -35.02 -0.79
CA LYS A 21 -1.74 -34.05 -1.89
C LYS A 21 -3.15 -33.50 -1.86
N ILE A 22 -3.31 -32.20 -2.22
CA ILE A 22 -4.60 -31.55 -2.40
C ILE A 22 -5.46 -32.39 -3.33
N ASP A 23 -6.64 -32.81 -2.87
CA ASP A 23 -7.61 -33.58 -3.67
C ASP A 23 -8.26 -32.66 -4.70
N PRO A 24 -8.05 -32.88 -6.00
CA PRO A 24 -8.59 -32.00 -7.04
C PRO A 24 -10.13 -32.07 -7.17
N THR A 25 -10.80 -33.02 -6.50
CA THR A 25 -12.26 -33.13 -6.49
C THR A 25 -12.93 -32.31 -5.39
N ILE A 26 -12.15 -31.82 -4.42
CA ILE A 26 -12.62 -31.01 -3.30
C ILE A 26 -12.10 -29.57 -3.49
N ASN A 27 -12.97 -28.59 -3.18
CA ASN A 27 -12.57 -27.18 -3.22
C ASN A 27 -11.30 -26.96 -2.37
N PRO A 28 -10.20 -26.42 -2.96
CA PRO A 28 -8.92 -26.25 -2.25
C PRO A 28 -8.99 -25.41 -0.98
N PHE A 29 -9.95 -24.51 -0.85
CA PHE A 29 -10.16 -23.71 0.36
C PHE A 29 -10.71 -24.52 1.52
N LEU A 30 -11.43 -25.62 1.24
CA LEU A 30 -12.06 -26.47 2.23
C LEU A 30 -11.14 -27.61 2.72
N GLN A 31 -9.88 -27.57 2.33
CA GLN A 31 -8.85 -28.53 2.71
C GLN A 31 -7.75 -27.84 3.50
N GLU A 32 -7.01 -28.60 4.30
CA GLU A 32 -5.72 -28.14 4.83
C GLU A 32 -4.70 -28.02 3.69
N TRP A 33 -3.94 -26.95 3.69
CA TRP A 33 -2.91 -26.75 2.70
C TRP A 33 -1.63 -27.47 3.13
N THR A 34 -1.23 -28.46 2.35
CA THR A 34 -0.02 -29.27 2.57
C THR A 34 1.16 -28.80 1.70
N THR A 35 1.01 -27.65 1.05
CA THR A 35 2.06 -26.94 0.33
C THR A 35 3.18 -26.53 1.27
N PRO A 36 4.42 -26.37 0.79
CA PRO A 36 5.50 -25.83 1.63
C PRO A 36 5.07 -24.51 2.30
N TYR A 37 5.32 -24.40 3.59
CA TYR A 37 4.94 -23.25 4.43
C TYR A 37 3.44 -22.89 4.42
N GLU A 38 2.56 -23.78 3.95
CA GLU A 38 1.13 -23.54 3.80
C GLU A 38 0.80 -22.40 2.82
N VAL A 39 1.64 -22.18 1.82
CA VAL A 39 1.38 -21.21 0.72
C VAL A 39 0.08 -21.63 0.02
N PRO A 40 -0.82 -20.69 -0.33
CA PRO A 40 -2.02 -21.03 -1.06
C PRO A 40 -1.70 -21.86 -2.30
N PRO A 41 -2.41 -22.98 -2.55
CA PRO A 41 -2.17 -23.83 -3.73
C PRO A 41 -2.70 -23.16 -5.00
N PHE A 42 -2.03 -22.07 -5.43
CA PHE A 42 -2.47 -21.20 -6.52
C PHE A 42 -2.82 -21.93 -7.82
N THR A 43 -2.08 -22.98 -8.16
CA THR A 43 -2.33 -23.79 -9.35
C THR A 43 -3.61 -24.64 -9.27
N ALA A 44 -4.06 -24.98 -8.04
CA ALA A 44 -5.29 -25.73 -7.81
C ALA A 44 -6.52 -24.82 -7.64
N ILE A 45 -6.33 -23.56 -7.21
CA ILE A 45 -7.41 -22.60 -6.99
C ILE A 45 -7.90 -22.06 -8.33
N LYS A 46 -9.23 -22.13 -8.56
CA LYS A 46 -9.91 -21.59 -9.75
C LYS A 46 -10.98 -20.59 -9.33
N ASN A 47 -11.44 -19.75 -10.26
CA ASN A 47 -12.47 -18.74 -10.01
C ASN A 47 -13.77 -19.35 -9.44
N GLU A 48 -14.17 -20.53 -9.91
CA GLU A 48 -15.36 -21.26 -9.46
C GLU A 48 -15.33 -21.70 -7.98
N HIS A 49 -14.13 -21.75 -7.38
CA HIS A 49 -13.97 -22.17 -5.99
C HIS A 49 -14.31 -21.06 -4.97
N TYR A 50 -14.23 -19.78 -5.37
CA TYR A 50 -14.40 -18.66 -4.44
C TYR A 50 -15.79 -18.55 -3.87
N MET A 51 -16.84 -18.45 -4.70
CA MET A 51 -18.21 -18.23 -4.21
C MET A 51 -18.68 -19.32 -3.25
N PRO A 52 -18.51 -20.64 -3.52
CA PRO A 52 -18.84 -21.69 -2.55
C PRO A 52 -18.04 -21.60 -1.26
N ALA A 53 -16.74 -21.29 -1.34
CA ALA A 53 -15.87 -21.16 -0.17
C ALA A 53 -16.24 -19.94 0.69
N PHE A 54 -16.55 -18.79 0.08
CA PHE A 54 -17.05 -17.61 0.79
C PHE A 54 -18.37 -17.91 1.52
N LYS A 55 -19.35 -18.54 0.84
CA LYS A 55 -20.63 -18.89 1.47
C LYS A 55 -20.41 -19.82 2.66
N LYS A 56 -19.56 -20.84 2.51
CA LYS A 56 -19.23 -21.77 3.58
C LYS A 56 -18.50 -21.07 4.72
N GLY A 57 -17.52 -20.22 4.42
CA GLY A 57 -16.79 -19.45 5.42
C GLY A 57 -17.68 -18.48 6.21
N MET A 58 -18.64 -17.81 5.54
CA MET A 58 -19.63 -16.97 6.23
C MET A 58 -20.58 -17.78 7.12
N GLU A 59 -21.04 -18.96 6.64
CA GLU A 59 -21.88 -19.86 7.42
C GLU A 59 -21.18 -20.36 8.69
N GLU A 60 -19.93 -20.84 8.55
CA GLU A 60 -19.12 -21.31 9.68
C GLU A 60 -18.85 -20.20 10.67
N ASN A 61 -18.45 -19.03 10.19
CA ASN A 61 -18.17 -17.88 11.06
C ASN A 61 -19.42 -17.48 11.89
N LEU A 62 -20.62 -17.47 11.31
CA LEU A 62 -21.84 -17.19 12.07
C LEU A 62 -22.14 -18.30 13.10
N ALA A 63 -21.90 -19.57 12.76
CA ALA A 63 -22.07 -20.67 13.69
C ALA A 63 -21.08 -20.58 14.88
N GLU A 64 -19.83 -20.16 14.62
CA GLU A 64 -18.83 -19.91 15.68
C GLU A 64 -19.26 -18.74 16.59
N ILE A 65 -19.80 -17.67 16.02
CA ILE A 65 -20.39 -16.55 16.78
C ILE A 65 -21.55 -17.02 17.64
N ASP A 66 -22.43 -17.88 17.10
CA ASP A 66 -23.57 -18.45 17.84
C ASP A 66 -23.12 -19.31 19.04
N LEU A 67 -21.97 -20.00 18.95
CA LEU A 67 -21.37 -20.71 20.07
C LEU A 67 -20.95 -19.75 21.20
N ILE A 68 -20.36 -18.60 20.85
CA ILE A 68 -20.00 -17.58 21.85
C ILE A 68 -21.26 -17.01 22.50
N VAL A 69 -22.24 -16.61 21.69
CA VAL A 69 -23.51 -16.03 22.17
C VAL A 69 -24.27 -16.96 23.09
N ASN A 70 -24.36 -18.23 22.74
CA ASN A 70 -25.11 -19.25 23.50
C ASN A 70 -24.31 -19.87 24.65
N ASN A 71 -23.09 -19.46 24.92
CA ASN A 71 -22.31 -19.92 26.05
C ASN A 71 -23.01 -19.49 27.36
N VAL A 72 -23.42 -20.44 28.16
CA VAL A 72 -24.16 -20.23 29.43
C VAL A 72 -23.26 -19.73 30.58
N GLU A 73 -21.97 -19.83 30.43
CA GLU A 73 -21.01 -19.34 31.42
C GLU A 73 -20.95 -17.81 31.45
N THR A 74 -20.61 -17.27 32.61
CA THR A 74 -20.37 -15.84 32.78
C THR A 74 -19.32 -15.38 31.75
N PRO A 75 -19.55 -14.26 31.03
CA PRO A 75 -18.57 -13.74 30.09
C PRO A 75 -17.24 -13.42 30.75
N THR A 76 -16.17 -13.97 30.18
CA THR A 76 -14.78 -13.72 30.57
C THR A 76 -13.98 -13.27 29.34
N PHE A 77 -12.78 -12.74 29.57
CA PHE A 77 -11.86 -12.42 28.47
C PHE A 77 -11.64 -13.65 27.57
N SER A 78 -11.36 -14.80 28.14
CA SER A 78 -11.06 -16.02 27.39
C SER A 78 -12.27 -16.55 26.62
N ASN A 79 -13.46 -16.74 27.29
CA ASN A 79 -14.62 -17.34 26.63
C ASN A 79 -15.43 -16.36 25.75
N THR A 80 -14.96 -15.11 25.58
CA THR A 80 -15.63 -14.09 24.75
C THR A 80 -14.66 -13.40 23.82
N ILE A 81 -13.62 -12.73 24.32
CA ILE A 81 -12.71 -11.92 23.50
C ILE A 81 -11.73 -12.81 22.73
N GLU A 82 -11.09 -13.78 23.41
CA GLU A 82 -10.18 -14.72 22.71
C GLU A 82 -10.93 -15.66 21.76
N GLU A 83 -12.14 -16.06 22.10
CA GLU A 83 -12.95 -16.86 21.17
C GLU A 83 -13.32 -16.06 19.92
N LEU A 84 -13.61 -14.74 20.03
CA LEU A 84 -13.79 -13.89 18.86
C LEU A 84 -12.55 -13.85 17.94
N GLU A 85 -11.35 -13.86 18.53
CA GLU A 85 -10.09 -13.91 17.75
C GLU A 85 -9.93 -15.25 16.99
N ARG A 86 -10.57 -16.32 17.45
CA ARG A 86 -10.52 -17.63 16.82
C ARG A 86 -11.54 -17.83 15.71
N THR A 87 -12.57 -16.95 15.63
CA THR A 87 -13.65 -17.09 14.65
C THR A 87 -13.24 -16.68 13.24
N GLY A 88 -13.93 -17.25 12.23
CA GLY A 88 -13.83 -16.83 10.83
C GLY A 88 -12.54 -17.25 10.13
N LYS A 89 -11.82 -18.26 10.60
CA LYS A 89 -10.54 -18.70 9.99
C LYS A 89 -10.71 -19.06 8.52
N LEU A 90 -11.75 -19.84 8.15
CA LEU A 90 -12.01 -20.18 6.74
C LEU A 90 -12.33 -18.95 5.90
N LEU A 91 -13.21 -18.07 6.39
CA LEU A 91 -13.58 -16.84 5.69
C LEU A 91 -12.35 -15.95 5.45
N SER A 92 -11.51 -15.75 6.46
CA SER A 92 -10.25 -14.99 6.38
C SER A 92 -9.29 -15.61 5.36
N LYS A 93 -9.12 -16.93 5.36
CA LYS A 93 -8.29 -17.68 4.41
C LYS A 93 -8.71 -17.42 2.96
N VAL A 94 -10.00 -17.53 2.65
CA VAL A 94 -10.56 -17.27 1.31
C VAL A 94 -10.43 -15.82 0.93
N GLN A 95 -10.79 -14.91 1.85
CA GLN A 95 -10.80 -13.46 1.61
C GLN A 95 -9.39 -12.91 1.32
N ARG A 96 -8.37 -13.36 2.04
CA ARG A 96 -6.97 -12.94 1.80
C ARG A 96 -6.49 -13.31 0.40
N VAL A 97 -6.72 -14.56 -0.04
CA VAL A 97 -6.34 -14.97 -1.40
C VAL A 97 -7.13 -14.19 -2.44
N PHE A 98 -8.45 -14.09 -2.27
CA PHE A 98 -9.32 -13.38 -3.20
C PHE A 98 -8.94 -11.90 -3.35
N SER A 99 -8.75 -11.20 -2.24
CA SER A 99 -8.42 -9.77 -2.24
C SER A 99 -7.06 -9.48 -2.87
N ASN A 100 -6.05 -10.32 -2.57
CA ASN A 100 -4.73 -10.21 -3.20
C ASN A 100 -4.83 -10.41 -4.71
N LEU A 101 -5.47 -11.47 -5.18
CA LEU A 101 -5.57 -11.76 -6.62
C LEU A 101 -6.48 -10.77 -7.36
N SER A 102 -7.55 -10.30 -6.74
CA SER A 102 -8.42 -9.26 -7.32
C SER A 102 -7.68 -7.93 -7.53
N SER A 103 -6.63 -7.66 -6.77
CA SER A 103 -5.82 -6.44 -6.89
C SER A 103 -4.58 -6.63 -7.78
N SER A 104 -3.92 -7.79 -7.71
CA SER A 104 -2.61 -8.01 -8.34
C SER A 104 -2.66 -8.87 -9.62
N ASN A 105 -3.69 -9.70 -9.80
CA ASN A 105 -3.81 -10.61 -10.95
C ASN A 105 -5.28 -10.86 -11.31
N THR A 106 -6.05 -9.77 -11.51
CA THR A 106 -7.49 -9.84 -11.74
C THR A 106 -7.85 -10.37 -13.13
N ASN A 107 -9.10 -10.78 -13.28
CA ASN A 107 -9.72 -11.14 -14.56
C ASN A 107 -11.23 -10.79 -14.51
N PRO A 108 -11.95 -10.81 -15.66
CA PRO A 108 -13.37 -10.43 -15.68
C PRO A 108 -14.26 -11.21 -14.70
N GLN A 109 -13.99 -12.51 -14.49
CA GLN A 109 -14.75 -13.33 -13.55
C GLN A 109 -14.46 -12.96 -12.10
N LEU A 110 -13.20 -12.68 -11.75
CA LEU A 110 -12.87 -12.17 -10.40
C LEU A 110 -13.50 -10.80 -10.14
N GLN A 111 -13.57 -9.93 -11.14
CA GLN A 111 -14.23 -8.63 -11.02
C GLN A 111 -15.75 -8.77 -10.83
N GLU A 112 -16.38 -9.71 -11.53
CA GLU A 112 -17.80 -10.03 -11.32
C GLU A 112 -18.04 -10.59 -9.91
N LEU A 113 -17.25 -11.57 -9.50
CA LEU A 113 -17.29 -12.09 -8.13
C LEU A 113 -17.09 -11.00 -7.07
N GLN A 114 -16.20 -10.06 -7.32
CA GLN A 114 -15.97 -8.94 -6.41
C GLN A 114 -17.21 -8.06 -6.25
N ARG A 115 -17.92 -7.77 -7.35
CA ARG A 115 -19.20 -7.03 -7.30
C ARG A 115 -20.28 -7.75 -6.51
N GLU A 116 -20.36 -9.08 -6.66
CA GLU A 116 -21.34 -9.89 -5.91
C GLU A 116 -20.97 -10.03 -4.43
N LEU A 117 -19.69 -10.25 -4.13
CA LEU A 117 -19.20 -10.53 -2.77
C LEU A 117 -19.14 -9.28 -1.90
N SER A 118 -18.84 -8.10 -2.46
CA SER A 118 -18.72 -6.85 -1.68
C SER A 118 -19.94 -6.57 -0.80
N PRO A 119 -21.18 -6.52 -1.30
CA PRO A 119 -22.36 -6.30 -0.46
C PRO A 119 -22.66 -7.51 0.45
N MET A 120 -22.36 -8.74 0.03
CA MET A 120 -22.57 -9.93 0.86
C MET A 120 -21.65 -9.92 2.09
N LEU A 121 -20.37 -9.59 1.92
CA LEU A 121 -19.42 -9.49 3.01
C LEU A 121 -19.76 -8.32 3.95
N SER A 122 -20.15 -7.17 3.39
CA SER A 122 -20.62 -6.05 4.20
C SER A 122 -21.79 -6.46 5.10
N ALA A 123 -22.81 -7.09 4.52
CA ALA A 123 -23.97 -7.57 5.28
C ALA A 123 -23.61 -8.67 6.30
N HIS A 124 -22.63 -9.53 5.99
CA HIS A 124 -22.14 -10.56 6.90
C HIS A 124 -21.47 -9.93 8.14
N TYR A 125 -20.54 -9.00 7.94
CA TYR A 125 -19.87 -8.32 9.06
C TYR A 125 -20.81 -7.44 9.87
N ASP A 126 -21.81 -6.80 9.23
CA ASP A 126 -22.86 -6.07 9.94
C ASP A 126 -23.70 -6.99 10.85
N LYS A 127 -24.02 -8.23 10.42
CA LYS A 127 -24.71 -9.19 11.28
C LYS A 127 -23.95 -9.52 12.57
N ILE A 128 -22.62 -9.60 12.50
CA ILE A 128 -21.78 -9.87 13.66
C ILE A 128 -21.67 -8.62 14.54
N ALA A 129 -21.33 -7.48 13.93
CA ALA A 129 -21.09 -6.23 14.65
C ALA A 129 -22.36 -5.64 15.31
N LEU A 130 -23.53 -5.91 14.74
CA LEU A 130 -24.84 -5.46 15.25
C LEU A 130 -25.57 -6.51 16.10
N ASN A 131 -24.93 -7.66 16.37
CA ASN A 131 -25.51 -8.71 17.21
C ASN A 131 -25.54 -8.26 18.66
N GLU A 132 -26.76 -8.05 19.18
CA GLU A 132 -26.97 -7.51 20.53
C GLU A 132 -26.50 -8.45 21.64
N ASP A 133 -26.70 -9.77 21.48
CA ASP A 133 -26.34 -10.74 22.51
C ASP A 133 -24.82 -10.94 22.54
N LEU A 134 -24.15 -10.88 21.38
CA LEU A 134 -22.69 -10.85 21.32
C LEU A 134 -22.15 -9.58 21.99
N PHE A 135 -22.71 -8.42 21.67
CA PHE A 135 -22.29 -7.15 22.26
C PHE A 135 -22.49 -7.15 23.79
N LYS A 136 -23.61 -7.68 24.31
CA LYS A 136 -23.83 -7.80 25.76
C LYS A 136 -22.71 -8.61 26.45
N ARG A 137 -22.19 -9.65 25.79
CA ARG A 137 -21.07 -10.43 26.35
C ARG A 137 -19.78 -9.63 26.35
N VAL A 138 -19.45 -8.94 25.23
CA VAL A 138 -18.27 -8.07 25.12
C VAL A 138 -18.33 -6.93 26.15
N ASP A 139 -19.48 -6.27 26.26
CA ASP A 139 -19.72 -5.17 27.20
C ASP A 139 -19.62 -5.65 28.68
N ALA A 140 -20.10 -6.85 28.97
CA ALA A 140 -19.98 -7.44 30.31
C ALA A 140 -18.50 -7.69 30.70
N VAL A 141 -17.66 -8.12 29.78
CA VAL A 141 -16.20 -8.27 30.00
C VAL A 141 -15.56 -6.90 30.16
N TRP A 142 -15.88 -5.94 29.28
CA TRP A 142 -15.33 -4.59 29.31
C TRP A 142 -15.67 -3.83 30.60
N ASN A 143 -16.89 -3.98 31.11
CA ASN A 143 -17.33 -3.37 32.36
C ASN A 143 -16.59 -3.90 33.61
N GLN A 144 -15.97 -5.07 33.51
CA GLN A 144 -15.17 -5.68 34.56
C GLN A 144 -13.66 -5.45 34.42
N ARG A 145 -13.20 -4.79 33.33
CA ARG A 145 -11.80 -4.70 32.92
C ARG A 145 -10.83 -4.27 34.04
N GLU A 146 -11.26 -3.36 34.92
CA GLU A 146 -10.41 -2.88 36.04
C GLU A 146 -10.19 -3.94 37.13
N ASN A 147 -11.00 -5.02 37.14
CA ASN A 147 -10.88 -6.13 38.07
C ASN A 147 -10.24 -7.38 37.46
N LEU A 148 -9.86 -7.31 36.17
CA LEU A 148 -9.23 -8.42 35.46
C LEU A 148 -7.69 -8.22 35.49
N ASP A 149 -6.97 -9.33 35.68
CA ASP A 149 -5.50 -9.33 35.58
C ASP A 149 -5.10 -9.56 34.10
N LEU A 150 -5.26 -8.50 33.29
CA LEU A 150 -4.95 -8.51 31.87
C LEU A 150 -3.54 -7.99 31.61
N THR A 151 -2.87 -8.58 30.61
CA THR A 151 -1.66 -7.99 30.02
C THR A 151 -2.03 -6.70 29.26
N LYS A 152 -1.06 -5.83 28.99
CA LYS A 152 -1.30 -4.61 28.17
C LYS A 152 -1.92 -4.95 26.81
N GLU A 153 -1.46 -6.03 26.15
CA GLU A 153 -2.00 -6.48 24.88
C GLU A 153 -3.46 -6.90 25.01
N GLN A 154 -3.82 -7.65 26.07
CA GLN A 154 -5.21 -8.07 26.34
C GLN A 154 -6.10 -6.87 26.67
N GLU A 155 -5.61 -5.92 27.48
CA GLU A 155 -6.34 -4.70 27.80
C GLU A 155 -6.61 -3.88 26.54
N LYS A 156 -5.60 -3.69 25.67
CA LYS A 156 -5.76 -3.00 24.40
C LYS A 156 -6.77 -3.72 23.50
N LEU A 157 -6.64 -5.03 23.35
CA LEU A 157 -7.58 -5.84 22.55
C LEU A 157 -9.02 -5.69 23.03
N LEU A 158 -9.26 -5.79 24.36
CA LEU A 158 -10.59 -5.64 24.94
C LEU A 158 -11.19 -4.25 24.66
N ASN A 159 -10.39 -3.19 24.85
CA ASN A 159 -10.82 -1.83 24.60
C ASN A 159 -11.14 -1.62 23.11
N ASP A 160 -10.28 -2.09 22.21
CA ASP A 160 -10.47 -1.98 20.76
C ASP A 160 -11.70 -2.77 20.28
N ARG A 161 -11.92 -3.98 20.79
CA ARG A 161 -13.09 -4.78 20.44
C ARG A 161 -14.38 -4.15 20.91
N HIS A 162 -14.45 -3.68 22.16
CA HIS A 162 -15.62 -2.97 22.66
C HIS A 162 -15.91 -1.72 21.83
N LYS A 163 -14.89 -0.89 21.59
CA LYS A 163 -14.99 0.31 20.80
C LYS A 163 -15.43 0.01 19.35
N GLN A 164 -14.89 -1.04 18.75
CA GLN A 164 -15.29 -1.49 17.41
C GLN A 164 -16.78 -1.80 17.32
N PHE A 165 -17.36 -2.53 18.29
CA PHE A 165 -18.80 -2.80 18.34
C PHE A 165 -19.61 -1.51 18.45
N VAL A 166 -19.26 -0.62 19.38
CA VAL A 166 -19.92 0.67 19.56
C VAL A 166 -19.90 1.48 18.28
N ARG A 167 -18.72 1.60 17.65
CA ARG A 167 -18.53 2.34 16.40
C ARG A 167 -19.14 1.67 15.16
N SER A 168 -19.46 0.39 15.24
CA SER A 168 -20.24 -0.30 14.20
C SER A 168 -21.74 -0.13 14.38
N GLY A 169 -22.21 0.43 15.51
CA GLY A 169 -23.63 0.71 15.76
C GLY A 169 -24.33 -0.25 16.71
N ALA A 170 -23.58 -0.98 17.55
CA ALA A 170 -24.19 -1.91 18.53
C ALA A 170 -25.21 -1.23 19.47
N LEU A 171 -25.00 0.06 19.79
CA LEU A 171 -25.88 0.85 20.66
C LEU A 171 -27.05 1.52 19.92
N LEU A 172 -27.14 1.44 18.60
CA LEU A 172 -28.24 2.00 17.79
C LEU A 172 -29.52 1.23 18.00
N ASN A 173 -30.67 1.89 17.78
CA ASN A 173 -31.96 1.22 17.71
C ASN A 173 -32.14 0.42 16.40
N ASP A 174 -33.15 -0.45 16.32
CA ASP A 174 -33.37 -1.33 15.16
C ASP A 174 -33.54 -0.59 13.84
N THR A 175 -34.16 0.60 13.85
CA THR A 175 -34.34 1.41 12.64
C THR A 175 -32.99 1.96 12.17
N GLU A 176 -32.18 2.47 13.08
CA GLU A 176 -30.85 3.00 12.78
C GLU A 176 -29.90 1.90 12.35
N LYS A 177 -29.93 0.70 13.00
CA LYS A 177 -29.17 -0.48 12.59
C LYS A 177 -29.47 -0.88 11.15
N LYS A 178 -30.75 -0.90 10.77
CA LYS A 178 -31.15 -1.18 9.38
C LYS A 178 -30.60 -0.14 8.41
N GLN A 179 -30.70 1.14 8.75
CA GLN A 179 -30.15 2.21 7.92
C GLN A 179 -28.63 2.11 7.74
N ILE A 180 -27.88 1.80 8.82
CA ILE A 180 -26.43 1.60 8.76
C ILE A 180 -26.07 0.44 7.82
N THR A 181 -26.77 -0.70 7.92
CA THR A 181 -26.55 -1.84 7.02
C THR A 181 -26.80 -1.50 5.56
N GLU A 182 -27.89 -0.77 5.25
CA GLU A 182 -28.17 -0.30 3.88
C GLU A 182 -27.09 0.64 3.37
N LEU A 183 -26.62 1.60 4.19
CA LEU A 183 -25.54 2.53 3.84
C LEU A 183 -24.21 1.81 3.61
N ASN A 184 -23.81 0.89 4.51
CA ASN A 184 -22.58 0.13 4.40
C ASN A 184 -22.55 -0.71 3.12
N SER A 185 -23.64 -1.42 2.82
CA SER A 185 -23.80 -2.21 1.59
C SER A 185 -23.65 -1.33 0.33
N LYS A 186 -24.30 -0.15 0.32
CA LYS A 186 -24.24 0.76 -0.84
C LYS A 186 -22.85 1.38 -1.01
N ILE A 187 -22.18 1.80 0.08
CA ILE A 187 -20.82 2.31 0.05
C ILE A 187 -19.86 1.24 -0.48
N SER A 188 -19.97 -0.01 0.01
CA SER A 188 -19.14 -1.13 -0.43
C SER A 188 -19.28 -1.42 -1.93
N GLN A 189 -20.53 -1.43 -2.43
CA GLN A 189 -20.82 -1.60 -3.86
C GLN A 189 -20.19 -0.49 -4.72
N LEU A 190 -20.43 0.78 -4.36
CA LEU A 190 -19.90 1.93 -5.09
C LEU A 190 -18.38 2.00 -5.05
N SER A 191 -17.76 1.63 -3.91
CA SER A 191 -16.29 1.59 -3.79
C SER A 191 -15.67 0.53 -4.70
N THR A 192 -16.32 -0.62 -4.85
CA THR A 192 -15.89 -1.66 -5.79
C THR A 192 -16.01 -1.18 -7.25
N GLU A 193 -17.14 -0.56 -7.60
CA GLU A 193 -17.39 -0.01 -8.93
C GLU A 193 -16.36 1.08 -9.28
N PHE A 194 -16.08 2.00 -8.34
CA PHE A 194 -15.06 3.04 -8.51
C PHE A 194 -13.68 2.46 -8.88
N GLY A 195 -13.23 1.45 -8.14
CA GLY A 195 -11.94 0.83 -8.39
C GLY A 195 -11.86 0.10 -9.73
N GLN A 196 -12.93 -0.59 -10.13
CA GLN A 196 -13.01 -1.29 -11.41
C GLN A 196 -13.07 -0.31 -12.60
N ASN A 197 -13.84 0.78 -12.47
CA ASN A 197 -13.88 1.84 -13.47
C ASN A 197 -12.50 2.48 -13.68
N LEU A 198 -11.79 2.77 -12.59
CA LEU A 198 -10.43 3.33 -12.68
C LEU A 198 -9.46 2.38 -13.40
N LEU A 199 -9.54 1.09 -13.13
CA LEU A 199 -8.70 0.09 -13.84
C LEU A 199 -9.05 0.05 -15.33
N ALA A 200 -10.33 0.08 -15.68
CA ALA A 200 -10.80 0.09 -17.07
C ALA A 200 -10.35 1.36 -17.81
N GLU A 201 -10.49 2.54 -17.19
CA GLU A 201 -10.02 3.83 -17.73
C GLU A 201 -8.50 3.82 -17.98
N THR A 202 -7.72 3.30 -17.02
CA THR A 202 -6.26 3.24 -17.14
C THR A 202 -5.85 2.35 -18.31
N ASN A 203 -6.57 1.25 -18.57
CA ASN A 203 -6.30 0.32 -19.66
C ASN A 203 -6.93 0.74 -21.00
N GLY A 204 -7.92 1.64 -20.98
CA GLY A 204 -8.70 2.04 -22.15
C GLY A 204 -7.99 3.03 -23.07
N PHE A 205 -6.95 3.71 -22.61
CA PHE A 205 -6.21 4.68 -23.41
C PHE A 205 -4.86 4.15 -23.90
N GLU A 206 -4.55 4.41 -25.16
CA GLU A 206 -3.29 4.09 -25.80
C GLU A 206 -2.84 5.23 -26.70
N LEU A 207 -1.63 5.73 -26.50
CA LEU A 207 -0.95 6.62 -27.43
C LEU A 207 -0.09 5.78 -28.35
N ILE A 208 -0.55 5.58 -29.59
CA ILE A 208 0.12 4.77 -30.61
C ILE A 208 0.91 5.69 -31.53
N LEU A 209 2.22 5.54 -31.56
CA LEU A 209 3.15 6.44 -32.25
C LEU A 209 3.90 5.74 -33.38
N ASN A 210 4.35 6.56 -34.35
CA ASN A 210 5.30 6.15 -35.39
C ASN A 210 6.74 6.43 -34.94
N LYS A 211 7.72 5.90 -35.64
CA LYS A 211 9.13 6.16 -35.39
C LYS A 211 9.49 7.66 -35.46
N SER A 212 8.81 8.42 -36.31
CA SER A 212 9.00 9.88 -36.46
C SER A 212 8.55 10.71 -35.24
N ASP A 213 7.79 10.10 -34.33
CA ASP A 213 7.18 10.78 -33.19
C ASP A 213 7.99 10.60 -31.89
N LEU A 214 9.12 9.86 -31.96
CA LEU A 214 9.92 9.42 -30.81
C LEU A 214 11.08 10.35 -30.47
N ASP A 215 11.07 11.57 -30.97
CA ASP A 215 12.15 12.52 -30.78
C ASP A 215 12.40 12.82 -29.29
N GLY A 216 13.66 12.73 -28.87
CA GLY A 216 14.11 12.90 -27.48
C GLY A 216 14.14 11.65 -26.62
N LEU A 217 13.44 10.56 -27.03
CA LEU A 217 13.33 9.34 -26.21
C LEU A 217 14.61 8.48 -26.31
N SER A 218 15.03 7.92 -25.19
CA SER A 218 16.11 6.95 -25.08
C SER A 218 15.74 5.59 -25.70
N ASN A 219 16.75 4.82 -26.05
CA ASN A 219 16.57 3.49 -26.63
C ASN A 219 15.77 2.53 -25.73
N ASP A 220 15.92 2.64 -24.42
CA ASP A 220 15.21 1.80 -23.45
C ASP A 220 13.70 2.09 -23.47
N ILE A 221 13.32 3.37 -23.50
CA ILE A 221 11.89 3.75 -23.60
C ILE A 221 11.30 3.35 -24.95
N ILE A 222 12.05 3.53 -26.04
CA ILE A 222 11.64 3.11 -27.38
C ILE A 222 11.45 1.60 -27.43
N SER A 223 12.38 0.83 -26.86
CA SER A 223 12.29 -0.65 -26.82
C SER A 223 11.10 -1.11 -25.99
N ALA A 224 10.87 -0.51 -24.83
CA ALA A 224 9.70 -0.83 -23.99
C ALA A 224 8.38 -0.52 -24.70
N ALA A 225 8.29 0.61 -25.41
CA ALA A 225 7.10 0.98 -26.18
C ALA A 225 6.86 0.07 -27.39
N SER A 226 7.93 -0.38 -28.03
CA SER A 226 7.88 -1.37 -29.13
C SER A 226 7.40 -2.73 -28.63
N GLU A 227 7.93 -3.21 -27.50
CA GLU A 227 7.48 -4.45 -26.85
C GLU A 227 6.01 -4.34 -26.43
N ALA A 228 5.58 -3.20 -25.87
CA ALA A 228 4.17 -2.98 -25.55
C ALA A 228 3.26 -3.09 -26.79
N ALA A 229 3.68 -2.54 -27.93
CA ALA A 229 2.98 -2.68 -29.20
C ALA A 229 2.92 -4.14 -29.66
N PHE A 230 4.02 -4.87 -29.58
CA PHE A 230 4.11 -6.28 -29.93
C PHE A 230 3.19 -7.15 -29.04
N GLN A 231 3.18 -6.92 -27.74
CA GLN A 231 2.29 -7.63 -26.81
C GLN A 231 0.81 -7.35 -27.08
N LYS A 232 0.45 -6.12 -27.44
CA LYS A 232 -0.91 -5.77 -27.86
C LYS A 232 -1.30 -6.46 -29.17
N MET A 233 -0.41 -6.44 -30.15
CA MET A 233 -0.61 -7.11 -31.44
C MET A 233 -0.90 -8.60 -31.26
N ASN A 234 -0.19 -9.26 -30.35
CA ASN A 234 -0.36 -10.71 -30.09
C ASN A 234 -1.64 -11.06 -29.32
N LYS A 235 -2.26 -10.10 -28.65
CA LYS A 235 -3.52 -10.31 -27.91
C LYS A 235 -4.78 -10.12 -28.76
N VAL A 236 -4.66 -9.52 -29.95
CA VAL A 236 -5.79 -9.29 -30.83
C VAL A 236 -5.83 -10.35 -31.94
N GLU A 237 -7.04 -10.81 -32.28
CA GLU A 237 -7.22 -11.87 -33.29
C GLU A 237 -7.33 -11.29 -34.72
N SER A 238 -7.97 -10.13 -34.87
CA SER A 238 -8.23 -9.50 -36.15
C SER A 238 -6.95 -8.93 -36.79
N GLU A 239 -6.68 -9.28 -38.04
CA GLU A 239 -5.54 -8.72 -38.80
C GLU A 239 -5.63 -7.20 -38.94
N THR A 240 -6.84 -6.62 -39.02
CA THR A 240 -7.05 -5.18 -39.07
C THR A 240 -6.63 -4.52 -37.75
N GLU A 241 -6.89 -5.17 -36.60
CA GLU A 241 -6.45 -4.69 -35.30
C GLU A 241 -4.95 -4.86 -35.10
N LYS A 242 -4.36 -5.96 -35.57
CA LYS A 242 -2.89 -6.16 -35.56
C LYS A 242 -2.14 -5.09 -36.32
N GLU A 243 -2.67 -4.62 -37.45
CA GLU A 243 -2.03 -3.58 -38.26
C GLU A 243 -1.92 -2.25 -37.55
N LYS A 244 -2.77 -1.97 -36.52
CA LYS A 244 -2.64 -0.78 -35.67
C LYS A 244 -1.33 -0.75 -34.88
N TYR A 245 -0.80 -1.90 -34.53
CA TYR A 245 0.37 -2.03 -33.66
C TYR A 245 1.65 -2.42 -34.41
N LYS A 246 1.54 -2.82 -35.65
CA LYS A 246 2.68 -3.26 -36.47
C LYS A 246 3.63 -2.09 -36.73
N ASP A 247 4.88 -2.27 -36.36
CA ASP A 247 5.94 -1.25 -36.46
C ASP A 247 5.59 0.06 -35.73
N LYS A 248 4.81 -0.04 -34.63
CA LYS A 248 4.38 1.09 -33.79
C LYS A 248 5.00 1.02 -32.40
N TYR A 249 4.76 2.07 -31.63
CA TYR A 249 5.23 2.29 -30.28
C TYR A 249 4.03 2.70 -29.42
N VAL A 250 3.77 1.97 -28.32
CA VAL A 250 2.58 2.20 -27.48
C VAL A 250 2.98 2.76 -26.13
N PHE A 251 2.38 3.90 -25.78
CA PHE A 251 2.45 4.50 -24.46
C PHE A 251 1.07 4.51 -23.81
N THR A 252 1.04 4.37 -22.48
CA THR A 252 -0.20 4.24 -21.71
C THR A 252 -0.17 5.15 -20.48
N PRO A 253 -1.33 5.39 -19.80
CA PRO A 253 -1.39 6.17 -18.57
C PRO A 253 -0.73 5.50 -17.35
N HIS A 254 -0.20 4.27 -17.47
CA HIS A 254 0.58 3.68 -16.40
C HIS A 254 1.83 4.52 -16.12
N ARG A 255 2.14 4.77 -14.85
CA ARG A 255 3.26 5.64 -14.46
C ARG A 255 4.60 5.16 -15.04
N SER A 256 4.82 3.84 -15.08
CA SER A 256 6.01 3.23 -15.69
C SER A 256 6.18 3.50 -17.19
N SER A 257 5.09 3.82 -17.92
CA SER A 257 5.10 4.20 -19.32
C SER A 257 5.07 5.73 -19.49
N MET A 258 4.21 6.41 -18.74
CA MET A 258 3.94 7.85 -18.88
C MET A 258 5.11 8.71 -18.41
N TYR A 259 5.62 8.51 -17.18
CA TYR A 259 6.65 9.41 -16.62
C TYR A 259 7.94 9.44 -17.45
N PRO A 260 8.51 8.31 -17.89
CA PRO A 260 9.66 8.35 -18.79
C PRO A 260 9.40 9.12 -20.08
N PHE A 261 8.21 8.96 -20.67
CA PHE A 261 7.81 9.72 -21.86
C PHE A 261 7.71 11.22 -21.58
N LEU A 262 7.06 11.63 -20.47
CA LEU A 262 6.95 13.05 -20.10
C LEU A 262 8.31 13.68 -19.79
N THR A 263 9.25 12.90 -19.29
CA THR A 263 10.60 13.37 -18.95
C THR A 263 11.45 13.59 -20.19
N GLU A 264 11.44 12.68 -21.15
CA GLU A 264 12.40 12.68 -22.25
C GLU A 264 11.86 13.22 -23.57
N SER A 265 10.55 13.00 -23.88
CA SER A 265 10.00 13.37 -25.18
C SER A 265 10.06 14.89 -25.43
N THR A 266 10.63 15.31 -26.56
CA THR A 266 10.63 16.72 -27.01
C THR A 266 9.27 17.14 -27.60
N ARG A 267 8.39 16.19 -27.92
CA ARG A 267 7.05 16.40 -28.50
C ARG A 267 6.06 16.86 -27.42
N ARG A 268 6.01 18.19 -27.21
CA ARG A 268 5.12 18.83 -26.22
C ARG A 268 3.66 18.49 -26.42
N ASP A 269 3.21 18.43 -27.67
CA ASP A 269 1.85 18.03 -28.05
C ASP A 269 1.49 16.61 -27.59
N LEU A 270 2.42 15.66 -27.71
CA LEU A 270 2.23 14.29 -27.28
C LEU A 270 2.34 14.14 -25.76
N ARG A 271 3.20 14.92 -25.08
CA ARG A 271 3.22 15.00 -23.62
C ARG A 271 1.87 15.48 -23.08
N GLU A 272 1.28 16.51 -23.65
CA GLU A 272 -0.04 17.00 -23.28
C GLU A 272 -1.12 15.92 -23.40
N ILE A 273 -1.15 15.20 -24.54
CA ILE A 273 -2.13 14.13 -24.79
C ILE A 273 -2.00 13.03 -23.72
N LEU A 274 -0.78 12.54 -23.50
CA LEU A 274 -0.54 11.43 -22.56
C LEU A 274 -0.79 11.87 -21.10
N TYR A 275 -0.37 13.07 -20.70
CA TYR A 275 -0.66 13.64 -19.38
C TYR A 275 -2.16 13.78 -19.13
N LYS A 276 -2.89 14.36 -20.09
CA LYS A 276 -4.34 14.51 -19.99
C LYS A 276 -5.05 13.18 -19.89
N SER A 277 -4.61 12.15 -20.58
CA SER A 277 -5.19 10.81 -20.44
C SER A 277 -5.04 10.24 -19.03
N TYR A 278 -4.00 10.63 -18.30
CA TYR A 278 -3.80 10.24 -16.91
C TYR A 278 -4.71 11.01 -15.95
N ILE A 279 -4.73 12.35 -16.04
CA ILE A 279 -5.47 13.17 -15.08
C ILE A 279 -6.99 13.18 -15.32
N MET A 280 -7.45 12.75 -16.50
CA MET A 280 -8.87 12.65 -16.85
C MET A 280 -9.48 11.27 -16.61
N ARG A 281 -8.75 10.34 -15.99
CA ARG A 281 -9.28 9.01 -15.69
C ARG A 281 -10.51 9.10 -14.79
N GLY A 282 -11.60 8.42 -15.19
CA GLY A 282 -12.89 8.50 -14.51
C GLY A 282 -13.62 9.84 -14.66
N ASP A 283 -13.17 10.73 -15.58
CA ASP A 283 -13.78 12.04 -15.88
C ASP A 283 -14.01 12.23 -17.40
N ASN A 284 -14.38 11.17 -18.11
CA ASN A 284 -14.53 11.18 -19.56
C ASN A 284 -15.99 11.13 -20.05
N ASN A 285 -16.98 11.24 -19.16
CA ASN A 285 -18.42 11.16 -19.46
C ASN A 285 -18.80 9.88 -20.23
N ASN A 286 -18.12 8.77 -19.92
CA ASN A 286 -18.32 7.44 -20.49
C ASN A 286 -18.91 6.47 -19.45
N GLU A 287 -18.94 5.18 -19.76
CA GLU A 287 -19.48 4.13 -18.88
C GLU A 287 -18.65 3.91 -17.61
N THR A 288 -17.39 4.34 -17.61
CA THR A 288 -16.44 4.20 -16.49
C THR A 288 -16.23 5.52 -15.73
N ASP A 289 -17.16 6.47 -15.89
CA ASP A 289 -17.11 7.78 -15.22
C ASP A 289 -17.37 7.66 -13.70
N ASN A 290 -16.46 8.21 -12.90
CA ASN A 290 -16.49 8.11 -11.44
C ASN A 290 -17.08 9.37 -10.74
N LYS A 291 -17.41 10.44 -11.46
CA LYS A 291 -17.88 11.70 -10.85
C LYS A 291 -19.11 11.56 -9.94
N LYS A 292 -20.08 10.78 -10.37
CA LYS A 292 -21.28 10.53 -9.55
C LYS A 292 -21.00 9.56 -8.41
N ILE A 293 -20.12 8.59 -8.65
CA ILE A 293 -19.78 7.54 -7.69
C ILE A 293 -19.07 8.13 -6.48
N ASN A 294 -18.01 8.93 -6.69
CA ASN A 294 -17.28 9.53 -5.57
C ASN A 294 -18.15 10.51 -4.76
N ALA A 295 -18.94 11.33 -5.44
CA ALA A 295 -19.87 12.25 -4.75
C ALA A 295 -20.91 11.49 -3.91
N GLN A 296 -21.46 10.38 -4.44
CA GLN A 296 -22.40 9.53 -3.70
C GLN A 296 -21.72 8.87 -2.49
N ILE A 297 -20.52 8.33 -2.66
CA ILE A 297 -19.77 7.73 -1.54
C ILE A 297 -19.57 8.75 -0.42
N ALA A 298 -19.10 9.97 -0.73
CA ALA A 298 -18.89 11.02 0.25
C ALA A 298 -20.20 11.38 0.98
N LYS A 299 -21.31 11.52 0.24
CA LYS A 299 -22.64 11.81 0.80
C LYS A 299 -23.11 10.70 1.74
N LEU A 300 -23.06 9.43 1.33
CA LEU A 300 -23.45 8.28 2.16
C LEU A 300 -22.59 8.15 3.42
N ARG A 301 -21.29 8.45 3.33
CA ARG A 301 -20.39 8.52 4.49
C ARG A 301 -20.79 9.60 5.48
N ALA A 302 -21.18 10.79 4.99
CA ALA A 302 -21.67 11.86 5.86
C ALA A 302 -22.98 11.48 6.55
N GLU A 303 -23.92 10.82 5.85
CA GLU A 303 -25.17 10.29 6.41
C GLU A 303 -24.92 9.22 7.46
N ARG A 304 -24.00 8.27 7.19
CA ARG A 304 -23.57 7.26 8.15
C ARG A 304 -22.98 7.88 9.41
N ALA A 305 -22.07 8.83 9.26
CA ALA A 305 -21.45 9.53 10.39
C ALA A 305 -22.50 10.22 11.27
N LYS A 306 -23.53 10.82 10.66
CA LYS A 306 -24.64 11.45 11.40
C LYS A 306 -25.43 10.45 12.23
N ILE A 307 -25.76 9.27 11.68
CA ILE A 307 -26.45 8.21 12.43
C ILE A 307 -25.60 7.75 13.61
N MET A 308 -24.29 7.66 13.42
CA MET A 308 -23.31 7.29 14.45
C MET A 308 -23.03 8.41 15.47
N GLY A 309 -23.69 9.58 15.36
CA GLY A 309 -23.57 10.69 16.32
C GLY A 309 -22.40 11.65 16.04
N TYR A 310 -21.72 11.51 14.91
CA TYR A 310 -20.57 12.36 14.54
C TYR A 310 -21.00 13.54 13.66
N LYS A 311 -20.26 14.64 13.76
CA LYS A 311 -20.50 15.85 12.96
C LYS A 311 -20.26 15.63 11.46
N THR A 312 -19.18 14.93 11.11
CA THR A 312 -18.81 14.57 9.74
C THR A 312 -18.14 13.21 9.70
N HIS A 313 -17.93 12.66 8.49
CA HIS A 313 -17.19 11.42 8.32
C HIS A 313 -15.73 11.53 8.81
N ALA A 314 -15.08 12.68 8.62
CA ALA A 314 -13.73 12.90 9.12
C ALA A 314 -13.66 12.79 10.66
N HIS A 315 -14.60 13.37 11.41
CA HIS A 315 -14.65 13.18 12.86
C HIS A 315 -14.83 11.71 13.27
N PHE A 316 -15.63 10.96 12.49
CA PHE A 316 -15.83 9.53 12.73
C PHE A 316 -14.53 8.75 12.51
N ILE A 317 -13.77 9.01 11.45
CA ILE A 317 -12.55 8.24 11.15
C ILE A 317 -11.41 8.63 12.08
N LEU A 318 -11.19 9.93 12.29
CA LEU A 318 -10.02 10.44 13.01
C LEU A 318 -10.02 10.08 14.50
N GLU A 319 -11.16 9.76 15.10
CA GLU A 319 -11.21 9.27 16.49
C GLU A 319 -10.27 8.06 16.72
N GLU A 320 -10.02 7.24 15.70
CA GLU A 320 -9.14 6.06 15.78
C GLU A 320 -7.67 6.36 15.38
N ASN A 321 -7.37 7.53 14.86
CA ASN A 321 -6.04 7.91 14.42
C ASN A 321 -5.23 8.59 15.53
N MET A 322 -3.95 8.93 15.28
CA MET A 322 -3.13 9.71 16.23
C MET A 322 -3.60 11.16 16.30
N LEU A 323 -3.89 11.80 15.14
CA LEU A 323 -4.60 13.09 15.08
C LEU A 323 -6.10 12.83 15.18
N LYS A 324 -6.72 13.36 16.23
CA LYS A 324 -8.07 13.00 16.66
C LYS A 324 -9.19 13.82 16.01
N THR A 325 -8.86 14.97 15.42
CA THR A 325 -9.85 15.91 14.89
C THR A 325 -9.47 16.41 13.50
N PRO A 326 -10.47 16.80 12.67
CA PRO A 326 -10.19 17.45 11.39
C PRO A 326 -9.36 18.73 11.54
N GLU A 327 -9.59 19.48 12.62
CA GLU A 327 -8.88 20.71 12.92
C GLU A 327 -7.37 20.48 13.10
N GLU A 328 -6.97 19.44 13.84
CA GLU A 328 -5.55 19.04 13.99
C GLU A 328 -4.92 18.65 12.65
N VAL A 329 -5.67 17.94 11.80
CA VAL A 329 -5.18 17.55 10.47
C VAL A 329 -5.00 18.78 9.58
N TYR A 330 -5.99 19.68 9.51
CA TYR A 330 -5.85 20.92 8.74
C TYR A 330 -4.70 21.79 9.25
N GLU A 331 -4.49 21.91 10.57
CA GLU A 331 -3.37 22.66 11.15
C GLU A 331 -2.02 22.11 10.64
N LEU A 332 -1.81 20.80 10.70
CA LEU A 332 -0.61 20.16 10.16
C LEU A 332 -0.42 20.44 8.66
N LEU A 333 -1.48 20.23 7.86
CA LEU A 333 -1.40 20.36 6.40
C LEU A 333 -1.13 21.80 5.97
N ILE A 334 -1.79 22.79 6.60
CA ILE A 334 -1.61 24.22 6.27
C ILE A 334 -0.23 24.73 6.72
N GLN A 335 0.30 24.24 7.84
CA GLN A 335 1.67 24.57 8.27
C GLN A 335 2.73 24.21 7.21
N LEU A 336 2.51 23.13 6.46
CA LEU A 336 3.41 22.67 5.39
C LEU A 336 3.07 23.29 4.03
N TRP A 337 1.81 23.71 3.83
CA TRP A 337 1.30 24.16 2.52
C TRP A 337 2.01 25.42 2.02
N GLU A 338 2.09 26.46 2.87
CA GLU A 338 2.66 27.74 2.45
C GLU A 338 4.12 27.62 1.97
N PRO A 339 5.04 27.00 2.75
CA PRO A 339 6.43 26.86 2.31
C PRO A 339 6.57 25.93 1.07
N ALA A 340 5.73 24.90 0.96
CA ALA A 340 5.73 24.00 -0.19
C ALA A 340 5.28 24.73 -1.48
N LEU A 341 4.19 25.51 -1.41
CA LEU A 341 3.67 26.25 -2.55
C LEU A 341 4.64 27.36 -3.00
N GLU A 342 5.28 28.08 -2.07
CA GLU A 342 6.32 29.07 -2.40
C GLU A 342 7.50 28.41 -3.12
N ARG A 343 7.95 27.26 -2.65
CA ARG A 343 9.00 26.48 -3.29
C ARG A 343 8.60 26.01 -4.68
N ALA A 344 7.36 25.51 -4.85
CA ALA A 344 6.84 25.09 -6.14
C ALA A 344 6.78 26.23 -7.15
N LYS A 345 6.39 27.44 -6.74
CA LYS A 345 6.42 28.64 -7.59
C LYS A 345 7.85 29.01 -8.04
N ALA A 346 8.82 28.86 -7.16
CA ALA A 346 10.23 29.07 -7.50
C ALA A 346 10.72 28.01 -8.52
N GLU A 347 10.32 26.75 -8.35
CA GLU A 347 10.63 25.67 -9.30
C GLU A 347 10.01 25.91 -10.69
N VAL A 348 8.76 26.43 -10.75
CA VAL A 348 8.15 26.87 -12.02
C VAL A 348 8.95 28.00 -12.67
N ALA A 349 9.41 28.98 -11.89
CA ALA A 349 10.22 30.08 -12.42
C ALA A 349 11.56 29.59 -12.99
N ASP A 350 12.23 28.65 -12.33
CA ASP A 350 13.44 28.02 -12.84
C ASP A 350 13.19 27.31 -14.18
N MET A 351 12.12 26.53 -14.27
CA MET A 351 11.73 25.83 -15.51
C MET A 351 11.38 26.80 -16.64
N GLN A 352 10.66 27.89 -16.32
CA GLN A 352 10.30 28.90 -17.29
C GLN A 352 11.56 29.58 -17.84
N MET A 353 12.56 29.86 -17.00
CA MET A 353 13.84 30.44 -17.42
C MET A 353 14.56 29.51 -18.41
N VAL A 354 14.56 28.20 -18.19
CA VAL A 354 15.14 27.24 -19.15
C VAL A 354 14.37 27.26 -20.46
N ALA A 355 13.04 27.28 -20.43
CA ALA A 355 12.22 27.36 -21.64
C ALA A 355 12.47 28.66 -22.43
N ASP A 356 12.54 29.79 -21.74
CA ASP A 356 12.83 31.10 -22.35
C ASP A 356 14.21 31.13 -22.99
N ASN A 357 15.24 30.58 -22.34
CA ASN A 357 16.60 30.48 -22.87
C ASN A 357 16.67 29.58 -24.12
N GLU A 358 15.81 28.59 -24.23
CA GLU A 358 15.64 27.74 -25.42
C GLU A 358 14.83 28.45 -26.54
N GLY A 359 14.35 29.67 -26.31
CA GLY A 359 13.55 30.42 -27.28
C GLY A 359 12.10 29.95 -27.41
N GLN A 360 11.60 29.25 -26.41
CA GLN A 360 10.21 28.79 -26.37
C GLN A 360 9.25 29.93 -26.03
N ASN A 361 8.11 30.00 -26.73
CA ASN A 361 7.11 31.05 -26.56
C ASN A 361 5.83 30.51 -25.86
N PHE A 362 5.99 29.72 -24.78
CA PHE A 362 4.87 29.25 -24.02
C PHE A 362 5.13 29.38 -22.50
N LYS A 363 4.08 29.43 -21.72
CA LYS A 363 4.18 29.23 -20.27
C LYS A 363 4.30 27.75 -19.95
N ILE A 364 5.11 27.40 -18.96
CA ILE A 364 5.18 26.06 -18.41
C ILE A 364 3.76 25.64 -18.01
N ALA A 365 3.37 24.45 -18.42
CA ALA A 365 2.12 23.80 -18.06
C ALA A 365 2.39 22.48 -17.32
N ALA A 366 1.36 21.89 -16.72
CA ALA A 366 1.50 20.67 -15.93
C ALA A 366 2.19 19.52 -16.71
N TRP A 367 1.93 19.35 -17.99
CA TRP A 367 2.59 18.33 -18.83
C TRP A 367 4.03 18.63 -19.22
N ASP A 368 4.54 19.84 -18.91
CA ASP A 368 5.91 20.23 -19.14
C ASP A 368 6.80 19.98 -17.92
N TRP A 369 6.21 19.74 -16.73
CA TRP A 369 6.92 19.67 -15.47
C TRP A 369 8.09 18.68 -15.51
N TRP A 370 7.84 17.43 -15.89
CA TRP A 370 8.88 16.39 -15.87
C TRP A 370 10.05 16.70 -16.80
N GLN A 371 9.78 17.17 -18.01
CA GLN A 371 10.85 17.51 -18.97
C GLN A 371 11.69 18.70 -18.51
N TYR A 372 11.02 19.77 -18.06
CA TYR A 372 11.75 20.98 -17.70
C TYR A 372 12.39 20.87 -16.31
N SER A 373 11.79 20.18 -15.37
CA SER A 373 12.45 19.89 -14.10
C SER A 373 13.71 19.04 -14.28
N GLU A 374 13.70 18.07 -15.21
CA GLU A 374 14.90 17.29 -15.54
C GLU A 374 16.01 18.14 -16.14
N LYS A 375 15.68 19.08 -17.02
CA LYS A 375 16.66 20.06 -17.55
C LYS A 375 17.25 20.94 -16.44
N VAL A 376 16.40 21.45 -15.53
CA VAL A 376 16.86 22.23 -14.37
C VAL A 376 17.76 21.37 -13.46
N ARG A 377 17.38 20.12 -13.20
CA ARG A 377 18.19 19.18 -12.41
C ARG A 377 19.56 18.97 -13.02
N LYS A 378 19.61 18.77 -14.33
CA LYS A 378 20.86 18.62 -15.08
C LYS A 378 21.74 19.87 -15.04
N GLU A 379 21.14 21.06 -15.18
CA GLU A 379 21.88 22.33 -15.12
C GLU A 379 22.41 22.64 -13.71
N LYS A 380 21.60 22.43 -12.67
CA LYS A 380 21.96 22.81 -11.29
C LYS A 380 22.84 21.79 -10.58
N TYR A 381 22.66 20.49 -10.85
CA TYR A 381 23.31 19.41 -10.10
C TYR A 381 24.24 18.55 -10.95
N ASP A 382 24.33 18.81 -12.25
CA ASP A 382 25.07 17.96 -13.21
C ASP A 382 24.70 16.46 -13.04
N LEU A 383 23.41 16.21 -12.80
CA LEU A 383 22.84 14.89 -12.55
C LEU A 383 21.81 14.58 -13.61
N ASP A 384 22.03 13.49 -14.33
CA ASP A 384 21.13 12.92 -15.31
C ASP A 384 20.62 11.57 -14.79
N GLU A 385 19.32 11.35 -14.81
CA GLU A 385 18.74 10.07 -14.35
C GLU A 385 19.24 8.88 -15.16
N SER A 386 19.54 9.07 -16.44
CA SER A 386 20.14 8.06 -17.29
C SER A 386 21.51 7.58 -16.79
N ALA A 387 22.25 8.42 -16.04
CA ALA A 387 23.51 8.03 -15.42
C ALA A 387 23.34 7.19 -14.15
N ILE A 388 22.17 7.27 -13.49
CA ILE A 388 21.87 6.53 -12.25
C ILE A 388 21.28 5.15 -12.56
N LYS A 389 20.32 5.08 -13.48
CA LYS A 389 19.56 3.85 -13.82
C LYS A 389 20.43 2.60 -14.06
N PRO A 390 21.58 2.66 -14.74
CA PRO A 390 22.42 1.49 -14.96
C PRO A 390 22.92 0.79 -13.68
N TYR A 391 22.93 1.51 -12.55
CA TYR A 391 23.32 0.98 -11.24
C TYR A 391 22.16 0.45 -10.43
N MET A 392 20.90 0.71 -10.87
CA MET A 392 19.67 0.44 -10.12
C MET A 392 18.87 -0.70 -10.76
N SER A 393 19.54 -1.83 -11.10
CA SER A 393 18.79 -3.01 -11.52
C SER A 393 17.93 -3.53 -10.35
N LEU A 394 16.72 -4.01 -10.64
CA LEU A 394 15.79 -4.52 -9.63
C LEU A 394 16.44 -5.54 -8.70
N ASP A 395 17.21 -6.48 -9.22
CA ASP A 395 17.88 -7.50 -8.42
C ASP A 395 18.90 -6.90 -7.43
N ASN A 396 19.65 -5.89 -7.88
CA ASN A 396 20.57 -5.18 -7.00
C ASN A 396 19.82 -4.44 -5.89
N VAL A 397 18.69 -3.79 -6.21
CA VAL A 397 17.89 -3.04 -5.23
C VAL A 397 17.24 -3.99 -4.22
N ILE A 398 16.72 -5.14 -4.67
CA ILE A 398 16.24 -6.21 -3.77
C ILE A 398 17.35 -6.63 -2.81
N GLN A 399 18.56 -6.87 -3.31
CA GLN A 399 19.69 -7.19 -2.45
C GLN A 399 20.03 -6.03 -1.50
N GLY A 400 19.83 -4.80 -1.94
CA GLY A 400 20.01 -3.59 -1.12
C GLY A 400 19.13 -3.56 0.12
N VAL A 401 17.80 -3.80 -0.04
CA VAL A 401 16.89 -3.84 1.12
C VAL A 401 17.17 -5.02 2.03
N PHE A 402 17.58 -6.18 1.48
CA PHE A 402 17.99 -7.35 2.28
C PHE A 402 19.25 -7.06 3.09
N ASN A 403 20.27 -6.46 2.47
CA ASN A 403 21.51 -6.08 3.15
C ASN A 403 21.25 -5.06 4.27
N THR A 404 20.36 -4.09 4.02
CA THR A 404 19.98 -3.07 5.00
C THR A 404 19.37 -3.72 6.24
N THR A 405 18.38 -4.60 6.07
CA THR A 405 17.72 -5.28 7.18
C THR A 405 18.58 -6.36 7.84
N ASN A 406 19.53 -6.94 7.11
CA ASN A 406 20.57 -7.77 7.70
C ASN A 406 21.46 -6.97 8.64
N LYS A 407 21.93 -5.78 8.24
CA LYS A 407 22.72 -4.89 9.10
C LYS A 407 21.95 -4.41 10.33
N LEU A 408 20.68 -4.00 10.14
CA LEU A 408 19.83 -3.52 11.24
C LEU A 408 19.50 -4.62 12.25
N TRP A 409 19.14 -5.83 11.77
CA TRP A 409 18.52 -6.84 12.63
C TRP A 409 19.07 -8.26 12.47
N GLY A 410 20.01 -8.49 11.56
CA GLY A 410 20.59 -9.81 11.31
C GLY A 410 19.71 -10.74 10.47
N LEU A 411 18.71 -10.21 9.76
CA LEU A 411 17.80 -11.01 8.95
C LEU A 411 18.49 -11.62 7.73
N ASN A 412 18.09 -12.84 7.36
CA ASN A 412 18.61 -13.51 6.18
C ASN A 412 17.45 -13.88 5.24
N PHE A 413 17.68 -13.77 3.93
CA PHE A 413 16.71 -14.02 2.88
C PHE A 413 17.26 -15.08 1.94
N LYS A 414 16.51 -16.19 1.78
CA LYS A 414 16.87 -17.28 0.89
C LYS A 414 15.75 -17.46 -0.15
N GLU A 415 16.06 -17.23 -1.41
CA GLU A 415 15.09 -17.43 -2.50
C GLU A 415 14.71 -18.91 -2.63
N ILE A 416 13.43 -19.18 -2.86
CA ILE A 416 12.85 -20.52 -3.03
C ILE A 416 12.26 -20.60 -4.42
N PHE A 417 12.57 -21.68 -5.16
CA PHE A 417 12.18 -21.86 -6.56
C PHE A 417 11.16 -22.99 -6.78
N ASP A 418 10.86 -23.77 -5.76
CA ASP A 418 9.98 -24.95 -5.83
C ASP A 418 8.59 -24.70 -5.23
N ILE A 419 8.17 -23.42 -5.17
CA ILE A 419 6.83 -22.99 -4.76
C ILE A 419 6.11 -22.35 -5.94
N ASP A 420 4.96 -22.92 -6.33
CA ASP A 420 4.09 -22.33 -7.34
C ASP A 420 3.41 -21.07 -6.79
N LEU A 421 3.59 -19.94 -7.45
CA LEU A 421 2.96 -18.66 -7.13
C LEU A 421 1.84 -18.34 -8.11
N TYR A 422 1.06 -17.29 -7.78
CA TYR A 422 -0.09 -16.86 -8.60
C TYR A 422 0.29 -16.22 -9.95
N HIS A 423 1.53 -15.82 -10.12
CA HIS A 423 2.07 -15.25 -11.37
C HIS A 423 3.53 -15.67 -11.56
N PRO A 424 3.99 -15.96 -12.80
CA PRO A 424 5.37 -16.39 -13.04
C PRO A 424 6.43 -15.35 -12.71
N ASP A 425 6.08 -14.05 -12.73
CA ASP A 425 7.01 -12.97 -12.35
C ASP A 425 7.12 -12.75 -10.84
N ALA A 426 6.25 -13.38 -10.05
CA ALA A 426 6.35 -13.30 -8.60
C ALA A 426 7.48 -14.19 -8.08
N ARG A 427 8.21 -13.69 -7.09
CA ARG A 427 9.35 -14.36 -6.47
C ARG A 427 9.09 -14.56 -4.98
N VAL A 428 9.69 -15.56 -4.35
CA VAL A 428 9.48 -15.85 -2.93
C VAL A 428 10.79 -16.15 -2.22
N TRP A 429 10.92 -15.63 -0.99
CA TRP A 429 12.07 -15.84 -0.11
C TRP A 429 11.61 -16.34 1.26
N GLU A 430 12.34 -17.30 1.80
CA GLU A 430 12.31 -17.59 3.23
C GLU A 430 13.08 -16.52 3.98
N VAL A 431 12.46 -15.97 5.03
CA VAL A 431 13.07 -15.00 5.93
C VAL A 431 13.38 -15.69 7.24
N THR A 432 14.65 -15.62 7.68
CA THR A 432 15.10 -16.17 8.97
C THR A 432 15.72 -15.08 9.84
N ASP A 433 15.56 -15.20 11.16
CA ASP A 433 16.22 -14.35 12.14
C ASP A 433 17.73 -14.68 12.24
N LYS A 434 18.47 -13.86 12.96
CA LYS A 434 19.93 -14.02 13.21
C LYS A 434 20.32 -15.36 13.82
N ASP A 435 19.42 -16.03 14.53
CA ASP A 435 19.63 -17.34 15.11
C ASP A 435 19.28 -18.50 14.16
N GLY A 436 18.82 -18.19 12.93
CA GLY A 436 18.40 -19.13 11.91
C GLY A 436 16.94 -19.60 12.04
N SER A 437 16.18 -19.10 13.01
CA SER A 437 14.77 -19.43 13.15
C SER A 437 13.94 -18.84 12.01
N HIS A 438 12.97 -19.61 11.50
CA HIS A 438 12.04 -19.18 10.48
C HIS A 438 11.12 -18.07 11.00
N LEU A 439 11.07 -16.92 10.31
CA LEU A 439 10.19 -15.80 10.63
C LEU A 439 8.99 -15.70 9.70
N ALA A 440 9.19 -15.82 8.39
CA ALA A 440 8.15 -15.56 7.41
C ALA A 440 8.50 -16.12 6.03
N LEU A 441 7.50 -16.14 5.13
CA LEU A 441 7.74 -16.04 3.70
C LEU A 441 7.49 -14.61 3.22
N PHE A 442 8.39 -14.13 2.37
CA PHE A 442 8.26 -12.85 1.67
C PHE A 442 8.09 -13.09 0.17
N ILE A 443 7.01 -12.55 -0.41
CA ILE A 443 6.71 -12.62 -1.84
C ILE A 443 6.88 -11.22 -2.44
N GLY A 444 7.58 -11.12 -3.57
CA GLY A 444 7.74 -9.91 -4.34
C GLY A 444 7.06 -10.03 -5.72
N ASP A 445 6.15 -9.11 -6.04
CA ASP A 445 5.47 -9.01 -7.32
C ASP A 445 5.64 -7.59 -7.88
N TYR A 446 6.69 -7.39 -8.68
CA TYR A 446 7.26 -6.08 -8.94
C TYR A 446 6.78 -5.39 -10.22
N PHE A 447 6.36 -6.13 -11.27
CA PHE A 447 6.17 -5.57 -12.61
C PHE A 447 4.74 -5.11 -12.89
N THR A 448 4.62 -4.05 -13.68
CA THR A 448 3.34 -3.52 -14.18
C THR A 448 2.65 -4.54 -15.09
N ARG A 449 1.34 -4.71 -14.90
CA ARG A 449 0.46 -5.54 -15.75
C ARG A 449 -0.91 -4.88 -15.91
N SER A 450 -1.57 -5.14 -17.06
CA SER A 450 -2.92 -4.60 -17.33
C SER A 450 -4.00 -5.14 -16.37
N ASN A 451 -3.76 -6.29 -15.76
CA ASN A 451 -4.65 -6.93 -14.79
C ASN A 451 -4.19 -6.73 -13.33
N LYS A 452 -3.33 -5.73 -13.09
CA LYS A 452 -2.87 -5.31 -11.77
C LYS A 452 -3.30 -3.87 -11.51
N ARG A 453 -3.78 -3.59 -10.31
CA ARG A 453 -4.07 -2.22 -9.84
C ARG A 453 -2.79 -1.39 -9.83
N GLY A 454 -2.88 -0.11 -10.18
CA GLY A 454 -1.76 0.83 -10.12
C GLY A 454 -1.38 1.19 -8.67
N GLY A 455 -0.16 1.72 -8.51
CA GLY A 455 0.46 2.02 -7.23
C GLY A 455 1.32 0.87 -6.70
N ALA A 456 1.74 0.96 -5.45
CA ALA A 456 2.44 -0.10 -4.74
C ALA A 456 1.75 -0.35 -3.40
N TRP A 457 1.89 -1.54 -2.84
CA TRP A 457 1.32 -1.88 -1.54
C TRP A 457 1.91 -3.16 -0.97
N MET A 458 1.89 -3.27 0.37
CA MET A 458 2.08 -4.52 1.09
C MET A 458 0.73 -5.17 1.39
N SER A 459 0.69 -6.50 1.38
CA SER A 459 -0.43 -7.32 1.84
C SER A 459 0.08 -8.64 2.43
N SER A 460 -0.84 -9.51 2.86
CA SER A 460 -0.46 -10.83 3.38
C SER A 460 -1.46 -11.91 2.96
N PHE A 461 -0.97 -13.13 2.75
CA PHE A 461 -1.79 -14.33 2.60
C PHE A 461 -2.06 -15.00 3.96
N LYS A 462 -1.18 -14.79 4.93
CA LYS A 462 -1.29 -15.25 6.32
C LYS A 462 -0.71 -14.21 7.26
N SER A 463 -1.38 -13.92 8.39
CA SER A 463 -0.86 -13.03 9.44
C SER A 463 -0.07 -13.83 10.48
N GLN A 464 0.80 -13.14 11.22
CA GLN A 464 1.44 -13.69 12.41
C GLN A 464 0.43 -13.81 13.56
N SER A 465 0.54 -14.85 14.36
CA SER A 465 -0.21 -15.04 15.62
C SER A 465 0.52 -16.00 16.56
N ASN A 466 0.37 -15.77 17.86
CA ASN A 466 0.81 -16.74 18.89
C ASN A 466 -0.37 -17.26 19.74
N LEU A 467 -1.62 -17.05 19.32
CA LEU A 467 -2.81 -17.40 20.09
C LEU A 467 -2.99 -18.91 20.29
N ASP A 468 -2.89 -19.67 19.19
CA ASP A 468 -3.06 -21.14 19.20
C ASP A 468 -1.76 -21.86 18.82
N GLY A 469 -0.63 -21.26 19.11
CA GLY A 469 0.71 -21.68 18.69
C GLY A 469 1.34 -20.63 17.79
N SER A 470 2.60 -20.85 17.38
CA SER A 470 3.33 -19.87 16.58
C SER A 470 2.96 -19.99 15.11
N GLU A 471 2.10 -19.12 14.62
CA GLU A 471 1.80 -18.94 13.19
C GLU A 471 2.73 -17.90 12.58
N ARG A 472 3.40 -18.25 11.47
CA ARG A 472 4.30 -17.37 10.77
C ARG A 472 3.63 -16.74 9.55
N PRO A 473 3.88 -15.45 9.25
CA PRO A 473 3.18 -14.74 8.20
C PRO A 473 3.71 -15.09 6.81
N ILE A 474 2.83 -14.91 5.80
CA ILE A 474 3.18 -14.89 4.38
C ILE A 474 2.86 -13.50 3.87
N VAL A 475 3.88 -12.70 3.66
CA VAL A 475 3.79 -11.27 3.30
C VAL A 475 4.09 -11.10 1.82
N VAL A 476 3.39 -10.19 1.14
CA VAL A 476 3.61 -9.88 -0.26
C VAL A 476 3.75 -8.37 -0.47
N ASN A 477 4.79 -7.95 -1.20
CA ASN A 477 4.91 -6.61 -1.77
C ASN A 477 4.54 -6.65 -3.24
N VAL A 478 3.67 -5.74 -3.63
CA VAL A 478 3.22 -5.57 -5.02
C VAL A 478 3.60 -4.17 -5.49
N CYS A 479 4.34 -4.11 -6.61
CA CYS A 479 4.77 -2.87 -7.24
C CYS A 479 4.31 -2.80 -8.70
N ASN A 480 4.63 -1.68 -9.37
CA ASN A 480 4.36 -1.44 -10.78
C ASN A 480 5.59 -0.87 -11.48
N PHE A 481 6.74 -1.55 -11.33
CA PHE A 481 7.99 -1.16 -11.97
C PHE A 481 8.02 -1.56 -13.45
N PRO A 482 8.92 -0.96 -14.26
CA PRO A 482 9.17 -1.39 -15.62
C PRO A 482 9.61 -2.86 -15.66
N ALA A 483 9.04 -3.65 -16.58
CA ALA A 483 9.49 -5.02 -16.81
C ALA A 483 10.84 -5.06 -17.55
N PRO A 484 11.60 -6.15 -17.47
CA PRO A 484 12.77 -6.39 -18.31
C PRO A 484 12.39 -6.34 -19.81
N VAL A 485 13.32 -5.88 -20.66
CA VAL A 485 13.10 -5.79 -22.11
C VAL A 485 14.25 -6.49 -22.84
N GLY A 486 13.96 -7.57 -23.55
CA GLY A 486 14.97 -8.41 -24.18
C GLY A 486 15.94 -8.98 -23.13
N ASP A 487 17.24 -8.77 -23.34
CA ASP A 487 18.29 -9.23 -22.41
C ASP A 487 18.62 -8.18 -21.31
N ASN A 488 17.99 -6.99 -21.36
CA ASN A 488 18.22 -5.95 -20.37
C ASN A 488 17.38 -6.19 -19.11
N PRO A 489 17.97 -6.07 -17.88
CA PRO A 489 17.23 -6.20 -16.65
C PRO A 489 16.25 -5.02 -16.46
N SER A 490 15.34 -5.15 -15.51
CA SER A 490 14.53 -4.02 -15.07
C SER A 490 15.43 -2.98 -14.40
N LEU A 491 15.55 -1.80 -15.00
CA LEU A 491 16.32 -0.66 -14.47
C LEU A 491 15.36 0.34 -13.83
N LEU A 492 15.55 0.60 -12.55
CA LEU A 492 14.67 1.44 -11.74
C LEU A 492 15.13 2.91 -11.76
N SER A 493 14.16 3.83 -11.71
CA SER A 493 14.43 5.20 -11.30
C SER A 493 14.75 5.24 -9.80
N PHE A 494 15.39 6.30 -9.32
CA PHE A 494 15.63 6.44 -7.88
C PHE A 494 14.34 6.52 -7.07
N GLU A 495 13.27 7.10 -7.62
CA GLU A 495 11.92 7.08 -7.03
C GLU A 495 11.40 5.63 -6.84
N ASN A 496 11.62 4.76 -7.83
CA ASN A 496 11.24 3.34 -7.70
C ASN A 496 12.08 2.60 -6.65
N VAL A 497 13.36 2.96 -6.49
CA VAL A 497 14.21 2.43 -5.40
C VAL A 497 13.62 2.81 -4.05
N VAL A 498 13.28 4.08 -3.84
CA VAL A 498 12.63 4.56 -2.60
C VAL A 498 11.29 3.84 -2.39
N THR A 499 10.47 3.67 -3.43
CA THR A 499 9.20 2.92 -3.35
C THR A 499 9.44 1.47 -2.90
N LEU A 500 10.49 0.80 -3.38
CA LEU A 500 10.81 -0.56 -2.95
C LEU A 500 11.21 -0.61 -1.47
N PHE A 501 12.01 0.34 -0.99
CA PHE A 501 12.33 0.47 0.43
C PHE A 501 11.08 0.73 1.27
N HIS A 502 10.16 1.59 0.81
CA HIS A 502 8.88 1.86 1.44
C HIS A 502 8.06 0.58 1.64
N GLU A 503 7.74 -0.11 0.53
CA GLU A 503 6.93 -1.34 0.60
C GLU A 503 7.61 -2.43 1.43
N PHE A 504 8.95 -2.47 1.38
CA PHE A 504 9.71 -3.40 2.19
C PHE A 504 9.67 -3.04 3.69
N GLY A 505 9.56 -1.76 4.03
CA GLY A 505 9.33 -1.31 5.41
C GLY A 505 8.00 -1.80 5.97
N HIS A 506 6.92 -1.74 5.18
CA HIS A 506 5.65 -2.38 5.51
C HIS A 506 5.78 -3.91 5.64
N ALA A 507 6.52 -4.54 4.71
CA ALA A 507 6.78 -5.98 4.79
C ALA A 507 7.51 -6.34 6.09
N MET A 508 8.50 -5.57 6.51
CA MET A 508 9.20 -5.77 7.78
C MET A 508 8.26 -5.63 8.98
N HIS A 509 7.31 -4.68 8.95
CA HIS A 509 6.29 -4.56 10.00
C HIS A 509 5.41 -5.82 10.08
N GLY A 510 5.04 -6.42 8.94
CA GLY A 510 4.31 -7.70 8.91
C GLY A 510 5.14 -8.91 9.32
N ILE A 511 6.43 -8.96 8.95
CA ILE A 511 7.33 -10.09 9.17
C ILE A 511 7.85 -10.16 10.62
N LEU A 512 8.25 -9.00 11.17
CA LEU A 512 8.84 -8.90 12.49
C LEU A 512 7.82 -8.87 13.62
N THR A 513 6.56 -8.62 13.30
CA THR A 513 5.48 -8.58 14.29
C THR A 513 5.49 -9.86 15.15
N ASN A 514 5.30 -9.71 16.46
CA ASN A 514 5.32 -10.82 17.42
C ASN A 514 4.26 -10.59 18.50
N VAL A 515 3.02 -10.80 18.12
CA VAL A 515 1.83 -10.53 18.95
C VAL A 515 1.07 -11.83 19.22
N THR A 516 0.25 -11.83 20.26
CA THR A 516 -0.60 -12.97 20.59
C THR A 516 -1.78 -13.06 19.63
N TYR A 517 -2.45 -11.93 19.40
CA TYR A 517 -3.73 -11.89 18.70
C TYR A 517 -3.57 -11.45 17.23
N PRO A 518 -4.07 -12.24 16.27
CA PRO A 518 -3.87 -11.97 14.84
C PRO A 518 -4.47 -10.64 14.36
N SER A 519 -5.47 -10.11 15.04
CA SER A 519 -6.08 -8.83 14.72
C SER A 519 -5.18 -7.63 15.05
N MET A 520 -4.14 -7.83 15.86
CA MET A 520 -3.17 -6.79 16.25
C MET A 520 -1.87 -6.87 15.45
N ALA A 521 -1.73 -7.83 14.53
CA ALA A 521 -0.49 -8.09 13.82
C ALA A 521 -0.18 -7.04 12.73
N GLY A 522 1.09 -6.68 12.60
CA GLY A 522 1.62 -5.86 11.51
C GLY A 522 0.95 -4.50 11.40
N THR A 523 0.38 -4.21 10.23
CA THR A 523 -0.21 -2.91 9.87
C THR A 523 -1.65 -2.73 10.39
N SER A 524 -2.01 -3.32 11.54
CA SER A 524 -3.35 -3.22 12.15
C SER A 524 -3.56 -1.95 12.97
N GLY A 525 -2.54 -1.11 13.16
CA GLY A 525 -2.60 0.12 13.94
C GLY A 525 -3.32 1.29 13.26
N PRO A 526 -3.35 2.47 13.90
CA PRO A 526 -3.90 3.69 13.32
C PRO A 526 -3.28 4.03 11.98
N ARG A 527 -4.09 4.55 11.05
CA ARG A 527 -3.68 4.82 9.67
C ARG A 527 -2.47 5.77 9.59
N ASP A 528 -2.46 6.80 10.42
CA ASP A 528 -1.40 7.81 10.48
C ASP A 528 -0.16 7.38 11.30
N PHE A 529 -0.10 6.10 11.68
CA PHE A 529 1.08 5.46 12.27
C PHE A 529 1.66 4.36 11.37
N ILE A 530 0.81 3.60 10.68
CA ILE A 530 1.27 2.41 9.93
C ILE A 530 2.22 2.74 8.77
N GLU A 531 2.26 4.01 8.34
CA GLU A 531 3.23 4.50 7.36
C GLU A 531 4.62 4.81 7.97
N LEU A 532 4.75 4.88 9.30
CA LEU A 532 6.05 5.13 9.95
C LEU A 532 7.09 4.04 9.62
N PRO A 533 6.81 2.72 9.73
CA PRO A 533 7.79 1.69 9.40
C PRO A 533 8.25 1.72 7.94
N SER A 534 7.35 2.05 7.02
CA SER A 534 7.63 2.13 5.58
C SER A 534 8.49 3.34 5.24
N GLN A 535 8.04 4.54 5.62
CA GLN A 535 8.74 5.79 5.34
C GLN A 535 10.08 5.90 6.09
N LEU A 536 10.17 5.34 7.29
CA LEU A 536 11.43 5.30 8.02
C LEU A 536 12.50 4.51 7.25
N LEU A 537 12.15 3.38 6.63
CA LEU A 537 13.11 2.58 5.87
C LEU A 537 13.58 3.27 4.58
N GLU A 538 12.79 4.19 4.02
CA GLU A 538 13.18 4.99 2.84
C GLU A 538 14.47 5.79 3.07
N HIS A 539 14.71 6.27 4.29
CA HIS A 539 15.90 7.06 4.60
C HIS A 539 17.20 6.32 4.30
N TRP A 540 17.25 4.99 4.51
CA TRP A 540 18.41 4.19 4.19
C TRP A 540 18.70 4.10 2.69
N ALA A 541 17.69 4.24 1.81
CA ALA A 541 17.87 4.16 0.36
C ALA A 541 18.89 5.18 -0.17
N SER A 542 19.00 6.35 0.48
CA SER A 542 19.91 7.43 0.09
C SER A 542 21.23 7.46 0.88
N GLU A 543 21.40 6.61 1.91
CA GLU A 543 22.64 6.61 2.67
C GLU A 543 23.82 6.07 1.83
N PRO A 544 24.97 6.77 1.80
CA PRO A 544 26.10 6.41 0.93
C PRO A 544 26.57 4.97 1.08
N GLU A 545 26.64 4.46 2.30
CA GLU A 545 27.09 3.10 2.54
C GLU A 545 26.07 2.05 2.06
N VAL A 546 24.77 2.38 2.09
CA VAL A 546 23.70 1.53 1.57
C VAL A 546 23.76 1.51 0.05
N LEU A 547 23.84 2.69 -0.59
CA LEU A 547 24.00 2.79 -2.05
C LEU A 547 25.19 2.00 -2.54
N LYS A 548 26.37 2.14 -1.91
CA LYS A 548 27.59 1.38 -2.27
C LYS A 548 27.41 -0.14 -2.11
N SER A 549 26.53 -0.57 -1.23
CA SER A 549 26.32 -2.00 -0.97
C SER A 549 25.61 -2.71 -2.12
N PHE A 550 24.74 -2.02 -2.87
CA PHE A 550 23.91 -2.64 -3.89
C PHE A 550 24.00 -1.99 -5.28
N ALA A 551 24.26 -0.68 -5.37
CA ALA A 551 24.24 0.02 -6.64
C ALA A 551 25.47 -0.36 -7.49
N LYS A 552 25.30 -1.37 -8.34
CA LYS A 552 26.31 -1.91 -9.25
C LYS A 552 25.81 -1.82 -10.68
N HIS A 553 26.68 -1.39 -11.59
CA HIS A 553 26.37 -1.29 -13.01
C HIS A 553 26.00 -2.68 -13.56
N TYR A 554 24.85 -2.78 -14.22
CA TYR A 554 24.26 -4.05 -14.62
C TYR A 554 25.08 -4.83 -15.66
N GLU A 555 25.91 -4.13 -16.48
CA GLU A 555 26.79 -4.77 -17.47
C GLU A 555 28.19 -5.05 -16.90
N THR A 556 28.80 -4.07 -16.20
CA THR A 556 30.21 -4.15 -15.77
C THR A 556 30.39 -4.70 -14.36
N GLY A 557 29.36 -4.66 -13.51
CA GLY A 557 29.41 -5.02 -12.10
C GLY A 557 30.14 -4.01 -11.22
N GLU A 558 30.60 -2.89 -11.79
CA GLU A 558 31.29 -1.83 -11.03
C GLU A 558 30.31 -1.11 -10.09
N SER A 559 30.78 -0.79 -8.89
CA SER A 559 29.98 -0.02 -7.93
C SER A 559 29.76 1.41 -8.41
N ILE A 560 28.64 2.01 -8.03
CA ILE A 560 28.32 3.40 -8.28
C ILE A 560 29.48 4.31 -7.80
N PRO A 561 29.96 5.28 -8.63
CA PRO A 561 31.02 6.21 -8.25
C PRO A 561 30.61 7.13 -7.09
N ASP A 562 31.57 7.46 -6.22
CA ASP A 562 31.33 8.41 -5.12
C ASP A 562 30.84 9.76 -5.59
N GLU A 563 31.36 10.25 -6.71
CA GLU A 563 30.90 11.51 -7.35
C GLU A 563 29.40 11.47 -7.69
N LEU A 564 28.90 10.33 -8.18
CA LEU A 564 27.48 10.18 -8.51
C LEU A 564 26.61 10.14 -7.25
N ILE A 565 27.09 9.48 -6.19
CA ILE A 565 26.42 9.49 -4.87
C ILE A 565 26.36 10.93 -4.34
N GLU A 566 27.43 11.69 -4.40
CA GLU A 566 27.42 13.11 -3.97
C GLU A 566 26.43 13.95 -4.75
N LYS A 567 26.27 13.73 -6.06
CA LYS A 567 25.29 14.40 -6.89
C LYS A 567 23.84 14.01 -6.50
N ILE A 568 23.59 12.73 -6.24
CA ILE A 568 22.29 12.24 -5.73
C ILE A 568 21.94 12.95 -4.42
N LEU A 569 22.87 13.00 -3.46
CA LEU A 569 22.66 13.67 -2.17
C LEU A 569 22.43 15.18 -2.31
N LYS A 570 23.18 15.85 -3.16
CA LYS A 570 22.96 17.28 -3.46
C LYS A 570 21.60 17.54 -4.08
N ALA A 571 21.12 16.61 -4.92
CA ALA A 571 19.82 16.72 -5.57
C ALA A 571 18.64 16.24 -4.68
N SER A 572 18.87 15.76 -3.45
CA SER A 572 17.81 15.21 -2.57
C SER A 572 16.71 16.22 -2.24
N LYS A 573 17.04 17.50 -2.21
CA LYS A 573 16.07 18.60 -1.99
C LYS A 573 15.48 19.17 -3.29
N PHE A 574 15.84 18.61 -4.44
CA PHE A 574 15.31 19.06 -5.73
C PHE A 574 13.84 18.65 -5.87
N ASN A 575 13.04 19.51 -6.51
CA ASN A 575 11.62 19.26 -6.81
C ASN A 575 10.72 19.03 -5.56
N GLN A 576 11.19 19.43 -4.37
CA GLN A 576 10.44 19.26 -3.12
C GLN A 576 9.21 20.19 -3.03
N GLY A 577 9.21 21.32 -3.73
CA GLY A 577 8.04 22.17 -3.90
C GLY A 577 6.90 21.40 -4.58
N PHE A 578 7.17 20.79 -5.73
CA PHE A 578 6.21 19.98 -6.47
C PHE A 578 5.70 18.80 -5.66
N ILE A 579 6.62 17.96 -5.17
CA ILE A 579 6.28 16.71 -4.45
C ILE A 579 5.37 17.01 -3.25
N ASN A 580 5.72 18.03 -2.45
CA ASN A 580 4.91 18.36 -1.29
C ASN A 580 3.58 19.01 -1.68
N THR A 581 3.56 19.90 -2.68
CA THR A 581 2.34 20.58 -3.12
C THR A 581 1.31 19.59 -3.67
N GLU A 582 1.71 18.63 -4.53
CA GLU A 582 0.77 17.63 -5.05
C GLU A 582 0.19 16.72 -3.95
N TYR A 583 1.01 16.33 -2.95
CA TYR A 583 0.58 15.50 -1.82
C TYR A 583 -0.35 16.24 -0.87
N LEU A 584 0.01 17.46 -0.49
CA LEU A 584 -0.77 18.30 0.39
C LEU A 584 -2.11 18.69 -0.23
N ALA A 585 -2.12 19.01 -1.54
CA ALA A 585 -3.36 19.29 -2.28
C ALA A 585 -4.31 18.09 -2.24
N ALA A 586 -3.80 16.88 -2.47
CA ALA A 586 -4.61 15.65 -2.38
C ALA A 586 -5.09 15.40 -0.93
N SER A 587 -4.27 15.64 0.08
CA SER A 587 -4.65 15.48 1.50
C SER A 587 -5.73 16.47 1.91
N LEU A 588 -5.63 17.73 1.48
CA LEU A 588 -6.64 18.75 1.74
C LEU A 588 -7.95 18.44 1.01
N LEU A 589 -7.87 17.96 -0.24
CA LEU A 589 -9.05 17.52 -1.01
C LEU A 589 -9.75 16.31 -0.35
N ASP A 590 -9.00 15.35 0.19
CA ASP A 590 -9.56 14.24 0.98
C ASP A 590 -10.34 14.77 2.19
N MET A 591 -9.73 15.67 2.96
CA MET A 591 -10.37 16.27 4.13
C MET A 591 -11.61 17.08 3.76
N ASP A 592 -11.57 17.86 2.70
CA ASP A 592 -12.72 18.64 2.23
C ASP A 592 -13.88 17.72 1.81
N TRP A 593 -13.62 16.61 1.09
CA TRP A 593 -14.65 15.60 0.75
C TRP A 593 -15.29 14.94 1.98
N HIS A 594 -14.59 14.81 3.08
CA HIS A 594 -15.05 14.07 4.25
C HIS A 594 -15.45 14.95 5.44
N THR A 595 -15.35 16.28 5.29
CA THR A 595 -15.92 17.27 6.22
C THR A 595 -17.24 17.88 5.76
N ILE A 596 -17.80 17.42 4.61
CA ILE A 596 -19.15 17.83 4.17
C ILE A 596 -20.21 17.43 5.19
N SER A 597 -21.29 18.24 5.27
CA SER A 597 -22.43 17.94 6.13
C SER A 597 -23.35 16.91 5.47
N TYR A 598 -24.00 16.10 6.29
CA TYR A 598 -25.08 15.22 5.82
C TYR A 598 -26.28 15.99 5.23
N THR A 599 -26.44 17.27 5.54
CA THR A 599 -27.48 18.16 4.98
C THR A 599 -27.09 18.76 3.63
N ASP A 600 -25.81 18.71 3.25
CA ASP A 600 -25.37 19.25 1.97
C ASP A 600 -26.00 18.47 0.82
N PRO A 601 -26.35 19.15 -0.30
CA PRO A 601 -26.77 18.46 -1.50
C PRO A 601 -25.64 17.59 -2.04
N LEU A 602 -26.01 16.65 -2.92
CA LEU A 602 -25.01 15.91 -3.69
C LEU A 602 -24.12 16.89 -4.46
N LYS A 603 -22.82 16.79 -4.29
CA LYS A 603 -21.85 17.70 -4.92
C LYS A 603 -21.67 17.35 -6.41
N ASP A 604 -21.42 18.34 -7.24
CA ASP A 604 -20.77 18.12 -8.52
C ASP A 604 -19.27 17.90 -8.26
N SER A 605 -18.71 16.80 -8.74
CA SER A 605 -17.36 16.37 -8.40
C SER A 605 -16.29 17.36 -8.90
N ASN A 606 -16.42 17.83 -10.14
CA ASN A 606 -15.43 18.73 -10.74
C ASN A 606 -15.50 20.13 -10.13
N GLU A 607 -16.71 20.65 -9.90
CA GLU A 607 -16.87 21.95 -9.25
C GLU A 607 -16.41 21.92 -7.79
N PHE A 608 -16.70 20.84 -7.07
CA PHE A 608 -16.21 20.66 -5.69
C PHE A 608 -14.69 20.66 -5.62
N GLU A 609 -14.04 19.85 -6.46
CA GLU A 609 -12.59 19.78 -6.55
C GLU A 609 -11.99 21.15 -6.90
N LYS A 610 -12.53 21.83 -7.90
CA LYS A 610 -12.08 23.15 -8.31
C LYS A 610 -12.15 24.15 -7.17
N VAL A 611 -13.28 24.26 -6.48
CA VAL A 611 -13.46 25.17 -5.34
C VAL A 611 -12.51 24.84 -4.19
N SER A 612 -12.29 23.56 -3.89
CA SER A 612 -11.33 23.11 -2.87
C SER A 612 -9.89 23.54 -3.21
N LEU A 613 -9.47 23.32 -4.46
CA LEU A 613 -8.10 23.64 -4.89
C LEU A 613 -7.86 25.14 -5.07
N GLU A 614 -8.86 25.90 -5.56
CA GLU A 614 -8.80 27.37 -5.63
C GLU A 614 -8.69 28.01 -4.24
N LYS A 615 -9.40 27.49 -3.25
CA LYS A 615 -9.36 27.96 -1.84
C LYS A 615 -7.96 27.93 -1.25
N ILE A 616 -7.15 26.94 -1.61
CA ILE A 616 -5.77 26.81 -1.14
C ILE A 616 -4.76 27.48 -2.08
N GLY A 617 -5.20 28.05 -3.21
CA GLY A 617 -4.37 28.75 -4.17
C GLY A 617 -3.41 27.85 -4.94
N LEU A 618 -3.81 26.58 -5.22
CA LEU A 618 -3.02 25.68 -6.05
C LEU A 618 -2.79 26.29 -7.43
N ILE A 619 -1.55 26.23 -7.92
CA ILE A 619 -1.14 26.75 -9.23
C ILE A 619 -1.51 25.81 -10.37
N ASP A 620 -1.74 26.35 -11.57
CA ASP A 620 -2.21 25.58 -12.73
C ASP A 620 -1.18 24.55 -13.24
N GLU A 621 0.10 24.74 -12.92
CA GLU A 621 1.21 23.89 -13.31
C GLU A 621 1.27 22.59 -12.50
N ILE A 622 0.50 22.47 -11.41
CA ILE A 622 0.45 21.29 -10.54
C ILE A 622 -0.98 20.82 -10.38
N ALA A 623 -1.25 19.56 -10.75
CA ALA A 623 -2.47 18.89 -10.34
C ALA A 623 -2.26 18.22 -8.96
N PRO A 624 -3.32 18.03 -8.15
CA PRO A 624 -3.19 17.21 -6.94
C PRO A 624 -2.74 15.79 -7.33
N ARG A 625 -1.98 15.14 -6.48
CA ARG A 625 -1.45 13.78 -6.75
C ARG A 625 -2.54 12.80 -7.16
N TYR A 626 -3.74 13.01 -6.65
CA TYR A 626 -4.97 12.31 -7.06
C TYR A 626 -6.11 13.32 -7.17
N ARG A 627 -6.75 13.37 -8.33
CA ARG A 627 -8.03 14.05 -8.51
C ARG A 627 -9.18 13.16 -8.02
N SER A 628 -10.30 13.75 -7.69
CA SER A 628 -11.46 13.08 -7.11
C SER A 628 -11.89 11.83 -7.87
N THR A 629 -11.82 11.84 -9.20
CA THR A 629 -12.32 10.76 -10.08
C THR A 629 -11.41 9.53 -10.17
N TYR A 630 -10.15 9.65 -9.73
CA TYR A 630 -9.20 8.52 -9.67
C TYR A 630 -8.52 8.37 -8.31
N PHE A 631 -9.07 8.95 -7.26
CA PHE A 631 -8.53 8.87 -5.91
C PHE A 631 -8.93 7.56 -5.22
N ALA A 632 -8.37 6.45 -5.71
CA ALA A 632 -8.67 5.11 -5.22
C ALA A 632 -8.42 4.95 -3.72
N HIS A 633 -7.38 5.60 -3.15
CA HIS A 633 -7.07 5.53 -1.72
C HIS A 633 -8.27 5.87 -0.85
N ILE A 634 -9.03 6.93 -1.20
CA ILE A 634 -10.13 7.42 -0.39
C ILE A 634 -11.49 6.89 -0.81
N PHE A 635 -11.70 6.52 -2.09
CA PHE A 635 -13.02 6.09 -2.58
C PHE A 635 -13.16 4.58 -2.78
N SER A 636 -12.08 3.84 -3.00
CA SER A 636 -12.08 2.37 -3.11
C SER A 636 -11.11 1.68 -2.16
N GLY A 637 -10.28 2.45 -1.45
CA GLY A 637 -9.35 1.99 -0.41
C GLY A 637 -9.78 2.41 1.00
N GLY A 638 -8.92 2.15 1.97
CA GLY A 638 -9.17 2.42 3.40
C GLY A 638 -8.68 3.78 3.90
N TYR A 639 -8.38 4.77 3.03
CA TYR A 639 -7.74 6.03 3.39
C TYR A 639 -8.70 7.24 3.41
N SER A 640 -10.00 7.04 3.52
CA SER A 640 -10.95 8.17 3.62
C SER A 640 -10.68 8.97 4.90
N SER A 641 -10.56 10.29 4.78
CA SER A 641 -10.06 11.18 5.84
C SER A 641 -8.71 10.74 6.41
N GLY A 642 -7.91 10.05 5.60
CA GLY A 642 -6.68 9.40 6.05
C GLY A 642 -5.52 9.55 5.08
N TYR A 643 -5.65 10.27 3.96
CA TYR A 643 -4.55 10.47 3.04
C TYR A 643 -3.43 11.34 3.62
N TYR A 644 -3.75 12.22 4.57
CA TYR A 644 -2.77 12.98 5.36
C TYR A 644 -1.79 12.09 6.14
N SER A 645 -2.09 10.82 6.31
CA SER A 645 -1.27 9.85 7.06
C SER A 645 0.17 9.80 6.55
N TYR A 646 0.38 9.91 5.25
CA TYR A 646 1.72 9.99 4.64
C TYR A 646 2.48 11.25 5.10
N VAL A 647 1.79 12.35 5.27
CA VAL A 647 2.39 13.62 5.75
C VAL A 647 2.67 13.55 7.25
N HIS A 648 1.74 13.01 8.04
CA HIS A 648 1.94 12.83 9.48
C HIS A 648 3.05 11.82 9.76
N ALA A 649 3.05 10.68 9.09
CA ALA A 649 4.11 9.70 9.23
C ALA A 649 5.48 10.25 8.80
N ALA A 650 5.53 11.18 7.83
CA ALA A 650 6.77 11.87 7.46
C ALA A 650 7.34 12.74 8.60
N VAL A 651 6.49 13.26 9.49
CA VAL A 651 6.95 13.91 10.73
C VAL A 651 7.56 12.88 11.68
N LEU A 652 6.91 11.70 11.80
CA LEU A 652 7.38 10.63 12.68
C LEU A 652 8.69 10.01 12.16
N ASP A 653 8.78 9.69 10.87
CA ASP A 653 9.94 9.02 10.27
C ASP A 653 11.18 9.90 10.28
N SER A 654 11.03 11.18 9.90
CA SER A 654 12.14 12.13 9.89
C SER A 654 12.70 12.37 11.29
N ASP A 655 11.83 12.47 12.30
CA ASP A 655 12.26 12.59 13.70
C ASP A 655 12.79 11.26 14.24
N GLY A 656 12.24 10.14 13.82
CA GLY A 656 12.72 8.79 14.14
C GLY A 656 14.12 8.52 13.59
N PHE A 657 14.37 8.88 12.32
CA PHE A 657 15.68 8.70 11.69
C PHE A 657 16.73 9.67 12.23
N GLU A 658 16.34 10.89 12.67
CA GLU A 658 17.24 11.83 13.32
C GLU A 658 17.91 11.22 14.57
N ALA A 659 17.27 10.22 15.25
CA ALA A 659 17.89 9.52 16.36
C ALA A 659 19.20 8.79 15.93
N PHE A 660 19.20 8.15 14.76
CA PHE A 660 20.40 7.51 14.20
C PHE A 660 21.46 8.53 13.78
N LYS A 661 21.03 9.69 13.24
CA LYS A 661 21.95 10.80 12.91
C LYS A 661 22.59 11.40 14.17
N GLU A 662 21.81 11.57 15.23
CA GLU A 662 22.29 12.03 16.55
C GLU A 662 23.30 11.04 17.16
N ALA A 663 23.09 9.74 16.97
CA ALA A 663 24.04 8.70 17.41
C ALA A 663 25.32 8.66 16.56
N GLY A 664 25.30 9.21 15.34
CA GLY A 664 26.43 9.21 14.41
C GLY A 664 26.64 7.89 13.65
N ASP A 665 25.73 6.93 13.76
CA ASP A 665 25.74 5.64 13.06
C ASP A 665 24.30 5.27 12.66
N VAL A 666 24.03 5.20 11.35
CA VAL A 666 22.71 4.83 10.83
C VAL A 666 22.38 3.34 11.02
N PHE A 667 23.32 2.55 11.53
CA PHE A 667 23.16 1.15 11.90
C PHE A 667 23.45 0.90 13.37
N ASP A 668 23.38 1.94 14.23
CA ASP A 668 23.60 1.78 15.66
C ASP A 668 22.85 0.58 16.22
N PRO A 669 23.53 -0.41 16.84
CA PRO A 669 22.91 -1.67 17.24
C PRO A 669 21.88 -1.55 18.36
N GLU A 670 22.03 -0.55 19.25
CA GLU A 670 21.07 -0.32 20.34
C GLU A 670 19.80 0.30 19.80
N LEU A 671 19.93 1.33 18.94
CA LEU A 671 18.79 1.96 18.28
C LEU A 671 18.09 0.99 17.33
N SER A 672 18.81 0.21 16.54
CA SER A 672 18.25 -0.83 15.66
C SER A 672 17.44 -1.87 16.43
N THR A 673 17.97 -2.35 17.57
CA THR A 673 17.27 -3.28 18.46
C THR A 673 16.05 -2.62 19.10
N LYS A 674 16.18 -1.37 19.53
CA LYS A 674 15.09 -0.60 20.13
C LYS A 674 13.98 -0.36 19.13
N LEU A 675 14.31 0.06 17.89
CA LEU A 675 13.36 0.25 16.79
C LEU A 675 12.56 -1.03 16.51
N ARG A 676 13.24 -2.17 16.33
CA ARG A 676 12.62 -3.48 16.14
C ARG A 676 11.61 -3.78 17.27
N LYS A 677 12.05 -3.69 18.53
CA LYS A 677 11.27 -4.08 19.70
C LYS A 677 10.12 -3.15 20.04
N THR A 678 10.23 -1.85 19.76
CA THR A 678 9.23 -0.85 20.16
C THR A 678 8.26 -0.49 19.04
N ILE A 679 8.63 -0.72 17.77
CA ILE A 679 7.81 -0.40 16.60
C ILE A 679 7.43 -1.67 15.83
N TYR A 680 8.40 -2.35 15.21
CA TYR A 680 8.11 -3.43 14.26
C TYR A 680 7.50 -4.69 14.91
N GLU A 681 7.95 -5.09 16.10
CA GLU A 681 7.44 -6.29 16.80
C GLU A 681 6.07 -6.07 17.44
N LYS A 682 5.65 -4.80 17.64
CA LYS A 682 4.50 -4.46 18.47
C LYS A 682 3.15 -4.50 17.75
N GLY A 683 3.13 -4.30 16.43
CA GLY A 683 1.84 -4.16 15.74
C GLY A 683 0.95 -3.10 16.40
N ALA A 684 -0.28 -3.48 16.76
CA ALA A 684 -1.27 -2.60 17.39
C ALA A 684 -1.46 -2.88 18.90
N THR A 685 -0.48 -3.48 19.60
CA THR A 685 -0.61 -3.91 21.00
C THR A 685 -0.56 -2.78 22.04
N GLU A 686 -0.13 -1.59 21.64
CA GLU A 686 -0.04 -0.39 22.47
C GLU A 686 -0.56 0.84 21.69
N GLU A 687 -0.82 1.96 22.36
CA GLU A 687 -1.16 3.20 21.65
C GLU A 687 0.01 3.69 20.79
N ALA A 688 -0.27 4.10 19.56
CA ALA A 688 0.75 4.47 18.59
C ALA A 688 1.70 5.58 19.07
N MET A 689 1.19 6.59 19.80
CA MET A 689 2.01 7.64 20.37
C MET A 689 2.97 7.08 21.43
N ASP A 690 2.55 6.10 22.23
CA ASP A 690 3.39 5.48 23.25
C ASP A 690 4.50 4.64 22.59
N LEU A 691 4.20 3.91 21.51
CA LEU A 691 5.21 3.21 20.73
C LEU A 691 6.28 4.16 20.20
N PHE A 692 5.88 5.29 19.62
CA PHE A 692 6.82 6.30 19.15
C PHE A 692 7.66 6.90 20.29
N VAL A 693 7.03 7.28 21.39
CA VAL A 693 7.73 7.84 22.58
C VAL A 693 8.67 6.81 23.18
N ASN A 694 8.29 5.53 23.24
CA ASN A 694 9.14 4.44 23.70
C ASN A 694 10.41 4.31 22.83
N PHE A 695 10.27 4.52 21.51
CA PHE A 695 11.41 4.53 20.60
C PHE A 695 12.24 5.82 20.72
N ARG A 696 11.59 7.00 20.52
CA ARG A 696 12.30 8.29 20.37
C ARG A 696 12.65 8.97 21.71
N GLY A 697 11.96 8.60 22.82
CA GLY A 697 12.11 9.21 24.14
C GLY A 697 11.33 10.51 24.35
N ARG A 698 10.59 10.98 23.34
CA ARG A 698 9.75 12.19 23.37
C ARG A 698 8.68 12.14 22.27
N LYS A 699 7.72 13.04 22.32
CA LYS A 699 6.75 13.25 21.23
C LYS A 699 7.46 13.75 19.96
N PRO A 700 6.89 13.46 18.77
CA PRO A 700 7.47 13.87 17.48
C PRO A 700 7.49 15.41 17.35
N ILE A 701 8.44 15.92 16.57
CA ILE A 701 8.54 17.34 16.21
C ILE A 701 8.72 17.46 14.70
N ILE A 702 8.19 18.55 14.12
CA ILE A 702 8.18 18.75 12.65
C ILE A 702 9.52 19.23 12.07
N ALA A 703 10.41 19.78 12.89
CA ALA A 703 11.66 20.41 12.42
C ALA A 703 12.56 19.49 11.58
N PRO A 704 12.76 18.20 11.91
CA PRO A 704 13.53 17.28 11.06
C PRO A 704 12.92 17.15 9.65
N LEU A 705 11.59 17.02 9.52
CA LEU A 705 10.92 16.95 8.22
C LEU A 705 11.16 18.19 7.37
N LEU A 706 10.99 19.38 7.94
CA LEU A 706 11.23 20.65 7.23
C LEU A 706 12.66 20.73 6.72
N LYS A 707 13.64 20.32 7.54
CA LYS A 707 15.07 20.27 7.19
C LYS A 707 15.35 19.30 6.03
N VAL A 708 14.81 18.07 6.10
CA VAL A 708 15.00 17.04 5.06
C VAL A 708 14.39 17.51 3.74
N ARG A 709 13.22 18.11 3.77
CA ARG A 709 12.52 18.61 2.58
C ARG A 709 12.99 20.00 2.10
N GLY A 710 13.93 20.65 2.83
CA GLY A 710 14.39 22.00 2.47
C GLY A 710 13.27 23.05 2.52
N LEU A 711 12.32 22.87 3.42
CA LEU A 711 11.19 23.78 3.66
C LEU A 711 11.38 24.63 4.95
N ASP A 712 12.55 24.57 5.56
CA ASP A 712 12.94 25.28 6.78
C ASP A 712 13.47 26.71 6.54
N GLY A 713 13.39 27.21 5.30
CA GLY A 713 13.93 28.51 4.89
C GLY A 713 15.46 28.52 4.71
N SER A 714 16.15 27.42 4.94
CA SER A 714 17.56 27.28 4.59
C SER A 714 17.67 27.16 3.05
N SER A 715 18.05 28.22 2.38
CA SER A 715 18.43 28.20 0.98
C SER A 715 19.61 27.26 0.80
N GLY A 716 19.37 26.11 0.15
CA GLY A 716 20.42 25.18 -0.27
C GLY A 716 21.21 25.75 -1.43
#